data_ef6ab7d12fb4d856ccffd7288b5a573d
#
_entry.id   ef6ab7d12fb4d856ccffd7288b5a573d
#
_cell.length_a   1.000
_cell.length_b   1.000
_cell.length_c   1.000
_cell.angle_alpha   90.00
_cell.angle_beta   90.00
_cell.angle_gamma   90.00
#
_symmetry.space_group_name_H-M   'P 1'
#
loop_
_entity.id
_entity.type
_entity.pdbx_description
1 polymer ?
#
loop_
_entity_poly.entity_id
_entity_poly.type
_entity_poly.pdbx_seq_one_letter_code
_entity_poly.pdbx_strand_id
1 'polypeptide(L)'
;MAAMIVLWLFLDGPRTRFVFLALGSLVVLRYILWRLTETLPSPGDPVSFGFGLLLLVGELYCVFILFVSLVINADPLRRPPPPAAPAAELPSVDVFVPSYNEDAAILAMTLAAARQMNYPPEKLTVWLLDDGGTDQKCADSDPEKARAAQARRVELQALCADLGVRYLTRPRNLHAKAGNLNNGLAHATGDLVAVLDADHVPFRSFLAETVGYFAQDPKLFLVQTPHAFLNPDPIERNLRTFARMPSENEMFYAVTQAGLDKWNGSFFCGSAALLRRTALDEAGGFSGITITEDCETAFELHARGWTSAYVDKPLIAGLQPETLTAFIGQRSRWCQGMFQILLLKNPAFQKGLKPIQKLTYLSSMTFWFFPVPRLIFMFAPLLHIFFDLKIFVASVDESIAYTATYIVINLMMQNYVYGKFRWPFVSELYEYVQGLYLSKAIVSVIWSPRKPTFNVTDKGVSLDHDHISSAALPFFVVYGLLLAGCAVAAWRYLFEPGVTNLMLVVGLWNLFNLLTAGAALGVCAERRQLERTPSLAVRRRALMTLGGRAVDVAVERVSAEACTVRLPAAMLAPGAGQRALPGALTVVPVEGAPPAGPLPVALESVERAGDEAVCRLVFGRLRPQDYTALAGLMYGDAEAMRRFQLRRRRHKDILTGTAQFVWWGFSEPVRALRVLLAGDARPVPDETAADARPVYDAPAAAALPEMPLSPNPVASVAAGAPAVRPASGAGPDGDGAGDWVRQMLDLENERLLDAQRRRRTSPI
;
A
#
# COMPACT_ATOMS: atom_id res chain seq x y z
N MET A 1 34.09 -9.07 9.06
CA MET A 1 33.00 -8.69 9.96
C MET A 1 33.31 -7.40 10.72
N ALA A 2 34.42 -7.23 11.47
CA ALA A 2 34.77 -5.99 12.17
C ALA A 2 34.76 -4.75 11.24
N ALA A 3 35.39 -4.83 10.07
CA ALA A 3 35.38 -3.73 9.08
C ALA A 3 33.95 -3.35 8.64
N MET A 4 33.06 -4.31 8.46
CA MET A 4 31.66 -4.05 8.11
C MET A 4 30.89 -3.38 9.24
N ILE A 5 31.13 -3.77 10.50
CA ILE A 5 30.52 -3.12 11.66
C ILE A 5 30.98 -1.65 11.74
N VAL A 6 32.26 -1.40 11.54
CA VAL A 6 32.82 -0.02 11.52
C VAL A 6 32.17 0.79 10.38
N LEU A 7 32.09 0.23 9.17
CA LEU A 7 31.44 0.90 8.03
C LEU A 7 29.98 1.21 8.31
N TRP A 8 29.27 0.25 8.92
CA TRP A 8 27.84 0.39 9.21
C TRP A 8 27.54 1.42 10.29
N LEU A 9 28.37 1.49 11.35
CA LEU A 9 28.11 2.35 12.51
C LEU A 9 28.65 3.78 12.34
N PHE A 10 29.75 3.96 11.63
CA PHE A 10 30.52 5.21 11.69
C PHE A 10 30.63 5.96 10.36
N LEU A 11 30.32 5.34 9.23
CA LEU A 11 30.53 5.93 7.92
C LEU A 11 29.26 5.97 7.09
N ASP A 12 28.85 7.19 6.74
CA ASP A 12 27.72 7.45 5.83
C ASP A 12 28.25 7.96 4.47
N GLY A 13 27.63 7.53 3.39
CA GLY A 13 27.88 8.05 2.05
C GLY A 13 27.75 7.01 0.94
N PRO A 14 27.60 7.46 -0.32
CA PRO A 14 27.42 6.54 -1.45
C PRO A 14 28.59 5.57 -1.63
N ARG A 15 29.84 6.03 -1.49
CA ARG A 15 31.03 5.18 -1.63
C ARG A 15 31.09 4.13 -0.53
N THR A 16 30.83 4.51 0.72
CA THR A 16 30.79 3.62 1.88
C THR A 16 29.72 2.54 1.68
N ARG A 17 28.58 2.92 1.15
CA ARG A 17 27.49 1.98 0.82
C ARG A 17 27.96 0.90 -0.13
N PHE A 18 28.60 1.26 -1.24
CA PHE A 18 29.11 0.27 -2.20
C PHE A 18 30.19 -0.62 -1.61
N VAL A 19 31.14 -0.07 -0.82
CA VAL A 19 32.16 -0.87 -0.15
C VAL A 19 31.53 -1.84 0.84
N PHE A 20 30.58 -1.39 1.65
CA PHE A 20 29.87 -2.24 2.62
C PHE A 20 29.15 -3.41 1.92
N LEU A 21 28.39 -3.13 0.86
CA LEU A 21 27.66 -4.15 0.09
C LEU A 21 28.62 -5.11 -0.64
N ALA A 22 29.75 -4.62 -1.16
CA ALA A 22 30.76 -5.45 -1.80
C ALA A 22 31.43 -6.41 -0.80
N LEU A 23 31.82 -5.94 0.37
CA LEU A 23 32.36 -6.79 1.43
C LEU A 23 31.36 -7.84 1.91
N GLY A 24 30.09 -7.46 2.08
CA GLY A 24 29.03 -8.40 2.40
C GLY A 24 28.85 -9.46 1.33
N SER A 25 28.88 -9.06 0.06
CA SER A 25 28.81 -9.98 -1.08
C SER A 25 29.96 -11.01 -1.08
N LEU A 26 31.18 -10.58 -0.73
CA LEU A 26 32.32 -11.52 -0.60
C LEU A 26 32.09 -12.57 0.50
N VAL A 27 31.49 -12.17 1.63
CA VAL A 27 31.14 -13.13 2.70
C VAL A 27 30.07 -14.11 2.22
N VAL A 28 29.07 -13.65 1.47
CA VAL A 28 28.04 -14.51 0.88
C VAL A 28 28.66 -15.49 -0.11
N LEU A 29 29.57 -15.04 -0.98
CA LEU A 29 30.27 -15.92 -1.94
C LEU A 29 31.14 -16.95 -1.23
N ARG A 30 31.85 -16.55 -0.14
CA ARG A 30 32.61 -17.48 0.70
C ARG A 30 31.70 -18.57 1.29
N TYR A 31 30.50 -18.20 1.77
CA TYR A 31 29.52 -19.15 2.28
C TYR A 31 29.08 -20.13 1.20
N ILE A 32 28.70 -19.64 0.01
CA ILE A 32 28.24 -20.50 -1.09
C ILE A 32 29.34 -21.44 -1.59
N LEU A 33 30.58 -20.98 -1.70
CA LEU A 33 31.70 -21.83 -2.07
C LEU A 33 31.84 -23.00 -1.09
N TRP A 34 31.87 -22.75 0.20
CA TRP A 34 31.92 -23.77 1.24
C TRP A 34 30.71 -24.71 1.19
N ARG A 35 29.49 -24.19 0.94
CA ARG A 35 28.28 -25.01 0.77
C ARG A 35 28.38 -25.99 -0.39
N LEU A 36 28.96 -25.58 -1.49
CA LEU A 36 29.09 -26.40 -2.70
C LEU A 36 30.18 -27.47 -2.57
N THR A 37 31.27 -27.18 -1.83
CA THR A 37 32.46 -28.06 -1.79
C THR A 37 32.48 -29.02 -0.60
N GLU A 38 31.96 -28.61 0.58
CA GLU A 38 32.23 -29.32 1.84
C GLU A 38 30.98 -29.90 2.54
N THR A 39 29.78 -29.40 2.22
CA THR A 39 28.64 -29.64 3.11
C THR A 39 27.57 -30.57 2.54
N LEU A 40 27.69 -31.01 1.30
CA LEU A 40 26.76 -31.97 0.72
C LEU A 40 27.02 -33.38 1.29
N PRO A 41 25.93 -34.12 1.63
CA PRO A 41 26.04 -35.51 2.03
C PRO A 41 26.70 -36.37 0.95
N SER A 42 27.22 -37.54 1.34
CA SER A 42 27.76 -38.50 0.43
C SER A 42 26.70 -39.02 -0.54
N PRO A 43 26.98 -39.13 -1.84
CA PRO A 43 26.09 -39.79 -2.80
C PRO A 43 25.76 -41.25 -2.48
N GLY A 44 26.56 -41.89 -1.59
CA GLY A 44 26.29 -43.21 -1.06
C GLY A 44 25.07 -43.32 -0.16
N ASP A 45 24.58 -42.19 0.36
CA ASP A 45 23.26 -42.03 1.01
C ASP A 45 22.35 -41.19 0.11
N PRO A 46 21.63 -41.82 -0.86
CA PRO A 46 20.87 -41.08 -1.87
C PRO A 46 19.72 -40.26 -1.31
N VAL A 47 19.16 -40.65 -0.15
CA VAL A 47 18.06 -39.92 0.48
C VAL A 47 18.57 -38.62 1.10
N SER A 48 19.58 -38.70 1.97
CA SER A 48 20.22 -37.50 2.56
C SER A 48 20.81 -36.60 1.47
N PHE A 49 21.43 -37.16 0.43
CA PHE A 49 21.98 -36.40 -0.69
C PHE A 49 20.89 -35.65 -1.47
N GLY A 50 19.77 -36.31 -1.78
CA GLY A 50 18.65 -35.68 -2.50
C GLY A 50 18.04 -34.52 -1.74
N PHE A 51 17.77 -34.69 -0.43
CA PHE A 51 17.28 -33.59 0.41
C PHE A 51 18.34 -32.51 0.65
N GLY A 52 19.62 -32.87 0.76
CA GLY A 52 20.72 -31.91 0.86
C GLY A 52 20.84 -31.06 -0.42
N LEU A 53 20.68 -31.65 -1.59
CA LEU A 53 20.64 -30.94 -2.88
C LEU A 53 19.41 -30.01 -2.96
N LEU A 54 18.24 -30.47 -2.51
CA LEU A 54 17.04 -29.63 -2.48
C LEU A 54 17.22 -28.39 -1.56
N LEU A 55 17.85 -28.60 -0.40
CA LEU A 55 18.20 -27.49 0.50
C LEU A 55 19.16 -26.50 -0.16
N LEU A 56 20.22 -27.00 -0.81
CA LEU A 56 21.19 -26.17 -1.55
C LEU A 56 20.52 -25.36 -2.66
N VAL A 57 19.61 -25.95 -3.43
CA VAL A 57 18.85 -25.23 -4.48
C VAL A 57 18.03 -24.08 -3.88
N GLY A 58 17.39 -24.30 -2.73
CA GLY A 58 16.70 -23.23 -2.00
C GLY A 58 17.64 -22.09 -1.57
N GLU A 59 18.83 -22.41 -1.05
CA GLU A 59 19.85 -21.42 -0.68
C GLU A 59 20.39 -20.65 -1.89
N LEU A 60 20.68 -21.34 -3.01
CA LEU A 60 21.14 -20.71 -4.25
C LEU A 60 20.10 -19.74 -4.81
N TYR A 61 18.82 -20.08 -4.72
CA TYR A 61 17.75 -19.16 -5.07
C TYR A 61 17.80 -17.89 -4.18
N CYS A 62 17.91 -18.03 -2.87
CA CYS A 62 17.97 -16.88 -1.95
C CYS A 62 19.19 -15.99 -2.26
N VAL A 63 20.34 -16.58 -2.56
CA VAL A 63 21.55 -15.84 -2.93
C VAL A 63 21.39 -15.16 -4.31
N PHE A 64 20.77 -15.82 -5.27
CA PHE A 64 20.43 -15.20 -6.56
C PHE A 64 19.54 -13.96 -6.35
N ILE A 65 18.44 -14.09 -5.60
CA ILE A 65 17.55 -12.96 -5.31
C ILE A 65 18.30 -11.85 -4.55
N LEU A 66 19.17 -12.19 -3.60
CA LEU A 66 19.98 -11.20 -2.90
C LEU A 66 20.85 -10.40 -3.87
N PHE A 67 21.64 -11.05 -4.73
CA PHE A 67 22.52 -10.35 -5.65
C PHE A 67 21.78 -9.49 -6.66
N VAL A 68 20.68 -9.99 -7.23
CA VAL A 68 19.86 -9.22 -8.16
C VAL A 68 19.22 -8.03 -7.44
N SER A 69 18.74 -8.23 -6.21
CA SER A 69 18.20 -7.15 -5.38
C SER A 69 19.25 -6.08 -5.05
N LEU A 70 20.51 -6.46 -4.80
CA LEU A 70 21.60 -5.50 -4.62
C LEU A 70 21.87 -4.69 -5.89
N VAL A 71 21.90 -5.32 -7.07
CA VAL A 71 22.07 -4.61 -8.36
C VAL A 71 20.96 -3.58 -8.58
N ILE A 72 19.73 -3.94 -8.25
CA ILE A 72 18.57 -3.07 -8.44
C ILE A 72 18.55 -1.94 -7.40
N ASN A 73 18.76 -2.25 -6.12
CA ASN A 73 18.44 -1.38 -4.99
C ASN A 73 19.67 -0.69 -4.35
N ALA A 74 20.89 -0.99 -4.82
CA ALA A 74 22.10 -0.37 -4.24
C ALA A 74 22.09 1.15 -4.37
N ASP A 75 21.51 1.69 -5.43
CA ASP A 75 21.45 3.13 -5.70
C ASP A 75 20.15 3.49 -6.42
N PRO A 76 19.02 3.55 -5.67
CA PRO A 76 17.71 3.85 -6.26
C PRO A 76 17.65 5.27 -6.82
N LEU A 77 17.00 5.44 -7.98
CA LEU A 77 16.84 6.74 -8.61
C LEU A 77 15.81 7.58 -7.85
N ARG A 78 16.13 8.84 -7.64
CA ARG A 78 15.19 9.84 -7.14
C ARG A 78 15.01 10.91 -8.20
N ARG A 79 13.82 10.97 -8.77
CA ARG A 79 13.52 11.95 -9.81
C ARG A 79 13.29 13.34 -9.20
N PRO A 80 13.82 14.41 -9.84
CA PRO A 80 13.47 15.77 -9.47
C PRO A 80 11.97 16.02 -9.79
N PRO A 81 11.35 17.07 -9.21
CA PRO A 81 9.99 17.46 -9.57
C PRO A 81 9.85 17.64 -11.09
N PRO A 82 8.68 17.36 -11.65
CA PRO A 82 8.43 17.56 -13.07
C PRO A 82 8.48 19.06 -13.42
N PRO A 83 8.85 19.42 -14.65
CA PRO A 83 8.79 20.81 -15.10
C PRO A 83 7.34 21.30 -15.11
N ALA A 84 7.13 22.54 -14.70
CA ALA A 84 5.86 23.21 -14.88
C ALA A 84 5.65 23.54 -16.37
N ALA A 85 4.45 23.30 -16.87
CA ALA A 85 4.05 23.68 -18.22
C ALA A 85 2.86 24.66 -18.14
N PRO A 86 2.80 25.66 -19.08
CA PRO A 86 1.62 26.50 -19.18
C PRO A 86 0.34 25.70 -19.43
N ALA A 87 -0.79 26.14 -18.91
CA ALA A 87 -2.06 25.43 -19.03
C ALA A 87 -2.44 25.11 -20.50
N ALA A 88 -2.10 25.99 -21.44
CA ALA A 88 -2.35 25.81 -22.86
C ALA A 88 -1.58 24.62 -23.47
N GLU A 89 -0.38 24.32 -22.97
CA GLU A 89 0.51 23.26 -23.47
C GLU A 89 0.27 21.92 -22.78
N LEU A 90 -0.52 21.89 -21.71
CA LEU A 90 -0.84 20.64 -21.02
C LEU A 90 -1.61 19.70 -21.95
N PRO A 91 -1.27 18.38 -21.97
CA PRO A 91 -2.00 17.38 -22.74
C PRO A 91 -3.41 17.15 -22.18
N SER A 92 -4.31 16.60 -22.98
CA SER A 92 -5.61 16.11 -22.50
C SER A 92 -5.45 14.80 -21.73
N VAL A 93 -6.25 14.61 -20.67
CA VAL A 93 -6.17 13.45 -19.79
C VAL A 93 -7.53 12.81 -19.61
N ASP A 94 -7.61 11.52 -19.90
CA ASP A 94 -8.73 10.67 -19.52
C ASP A 94 -8.38 9.89 -18.24
N VAL A 95 -9.24 9.94 -17.22
CA VAL A 95 -9.08 9.20 -15.99
C VAL A 95 -10.03 8.00 -15.99
N PHE A 96 -9.49 6.81 -15.96
CA PHE A 96 -10.25 5.57 -15.94
C PHE A 96 -10.35 5.01 -14.53
N VAL A 97 -11.58 4.80 -14.08
CA VAL A 97 -11.91 4.16 -12.80
C VAL A 97 -12.69 2.87 -13.12
N PRO A 98 -11.99 1.73 -13.30
CA PRO A 98 -12.65 0.45 -13.51
C PRO A 98 -13.33 -0.03 -12.22
N SER A 99 -14.58 -0.49 -12.35
CA SER A 99 -15.40 -1.01 -11.26
C SER A 99 -16.03 -2.35 -11.64
N TYR A 100 -16.26 -3.20 -10.63
CA TYR A 100 -16.93 -4.49 -10.79
C TYR A 100 -18.09 -4.68 -9.83
N ASN A 101 -17.87 -4.59 -8.53
CA ASN A 101 -18.87 -4.79 -7.48
C ASN A 101 -18.74 -3.78 -6.32
N GLU A 102 -17.86 -2.79 -6.45
CA GLU A 102 -17.59 -1.81 -5.39
C GLU A 102 -18.86 -1.00 -5.07
N ASP A 103 -18.98 -0.63 -3.79
CA ASP A 103 -20.07 0.20 -3.28
C ASP A 103 -20.09 1.58 -3.96
N ALA A 104 -21.29 2.12 -4.21
CA ALA A 104 -21.46 3.43 -4.80
C ALA A 104 -20.80 4.55 -3.99
N ALA A 105 -20.73 4.44 -2.66
CA ALA A 105 -20.08 5.43 -1.80
C ALA A 105 -18.54 5.44 -2.00
N ILE A 106 -17.92 4.27 -2.20
CA ILE A 106 -16.49 4.17 -2.50
C ILE A 106 -16.22 4.82 -3.86
N LEU A 107 -17.02 4.50 -4.87
CA LEU A 107 -16.91 5.08 -6.19
C LEU A 107 -17.14 6.59 -6.18
N ALA A 108 -18.14 7.07 -5.46
CA ALA A 108 -18.44 8.50 -5.34
C ALA A 108 -17.24 9.29 -4.81
N MET A 109 -16.53 8.75 -3.82
CA MET A 109 -15.33 9.39 -3.27
C MET A 109 -14.21 9.50 -4.31
N THR A 110 -13.92 8.39 -5.01
CA THR A 110 -12.84 8.34 -6.02
C THR A 110 -13.16 9.25 -7.21
N LEU A 111 -14.40 9.20 -7.71
CA LEU A 111 -14.83 10.01 -8.85
C LEU A 111 -14.84 11.50 -8.50
N ALA A 112 -15.37 11.88 -7.32
CA ALA A 112 -15.39 13.25 -6.85
C ALA A 112 -13.96 13.81 -6.68
N ALA A 113 -13.04 13.04 -6.11
CA ALA A 113 -11.64 13.43 -5.98
C ALA A 113 -10.94 13.57 -7.35
N ALA A 114 -11.19 12.63 -8.28
CA ALA A 114 -10.63 12.67 -9.62
C ALA A 114 -11.06 13.93 -10.40
N ARG A 115 -12.33 14.34 -10.25
CA ARG A 115 -12.83 15.60 -10.85
C ARG A 115 -12.20 16.86 -10.26
N GLN A 116 -11.67 16.79 -9.02
CA GLN A 116 -11.06 17.93 -8.32
C GLN A 116 -9.55 18.00 -8.47
N MET A 117 -8.93 17.12 -9.23
CA MET A 117 -7.49 17.21 -9.49
C MET A 117 -7.14 18.59 -10.05
N ASN A 118 -5.96 19.12 -9.64
CA ASN A 118 -5.46 20.40 -10.09
C ASN A 118 -5.01 20.31 -11.56
N TYR A 119 -6.00 20.50 -12.46
CA TYR A 119 -5.83 20.40 -13.91
C TYR A 119 -6.92 21.21 -14.61
N PRO A 120 -6.67 21.75 -15.82
CA PRO A 120 -7.69 22.47 -16.58
C PRO A 120 -8.93 21.60 -16.83
N PRO A 121 -10.13 22.04 -16.41
CA PRO A 121 -11.34 21.22 -16.50
C PRO A 121 -11.70 20.76 -17.92
N GLU A 122 -11.38 21.57 -18.92
CA GLU A 122 -11.60 21.28 -20.34
C GLU A 122 -10.65 20.22 -20.92
N LYS A 123 -9.56 19.95 -20.22
CA LYS A 123 -8.55 18.94 -20.57
C LYS A 123 -8.65 17.67 -19.72
N LEU A 124 -9.63 17.59 -18.81
CA LEU A 124 -9.80 16.49 -17.88
C LEU A 124 -11.16 15.82 -18.07
N THR A 125 -11.16 14.57 -18.48
CA THR A 125 -12.37 13.74 -18.54
C THR A 125 -12.23 12.55 -17.59
N VAL A 126 -13.21 12.35 -16.71
CA VAL A 126 -13.26 11.20 -15.79
C VAL A 126 -14.30 10.21 -16.28
N TRP A 127 -13.93 8.93 -16.28
CA TRP A 127 -14.75 7.83 -16.73
C TRP A 127 -14.91 6.79 -15.63
N LEU A 128 -16.13 6.40 -15.32
CA LEU A 128 -16.45 5.17 -14.60
C LEU A 128 -16.64 4.05 -15.61
N LEU A 129 -15.78 3.02 -15.54
CA LEU A 129 -15.84 1.84 -16.41
C LEU A 129 -16.46 0.69 -15.63
N ASP A 130 -17.79 0.48 -15.78
CA ASP A 130 -18.55 -0.43 -14.90
C ASP A 130 -18.76 -1.81 -15.53
N ASP A 131 -18.07 -2.82 -15.01
CA ASP A 131 -18.28 -4.24 -15.31
C ASP A 131 -19.34 -4.90 -14.41
N GLY A 132 -19.83 -4.19 -13.40
CA GLY A 132 -20.93 -4.63 -12.54
C GLY A 132 -22.28 -4.54 -13.22
N GLY A 133 -22.45 -3.54 -14.10
CA GLY A 133 -23.65 -3.29 -14.85
C GLY A 133 -23.60 -3.71 -16.33
N THR A 134 -22.87 -4.77 -16.72
CA THR A 134 -22.82 -5.25 -18.11
C THR A 134 -24.18 -5.76 -18.61
N ASP A 135 -24.41 -5.74 -19.95
CA ASP A 135 -25.65 -6.26 -20.50
C ASP A 135 -25.89 -7.73 -20.16
N GLN A 136 -24.80 -8.51 -20.14
CA GLN A 136 -24.82 -9.91 -19.71
C GLN A 136 -25.35 -10.07 -18.28
N LYS A 137 -24.87 -9.24 -17.32
CA LYS A 137 -25.34 -9.29 -15.93
C LYS A 137 -26.77 -8.78 -15.77
N CYS A 138 -27.15 -7.73 -16.51
CA CYS A 138 -28.51 -7.20 -16.50
C CYS A 138 -29.54 -8.16 -17.13
N ALA A 139 -29.09 -9.13 -17.92
CA ALA A 139 -29.86 -10.19 -18.53
C ALA A 139 -29.54 -11.58 -17.94
N ASP A 140 -29.06 -11.64 -16.69
CA ASP A 140 -28.76 -12.89 -15.99
C ASP A 140 -30.00 -13.78 -15.92
N SER A 141 -29.82 -15.10 -16.02
CA SER A 141 -30.90 -16.07 -15.90
C SER A 141 -31.55 -16.10 -14.51
N ASP A 142 -30.85 -15.66 -13.49
CA ASP A 142 -31.33 -15.44 -12.13
C ASP A 142 -32.00 -14.05 -12.05
N PRO A 143 -33.32 -13.97 -11.86
CA PRO A 143 -34.04 -12.68 -11.84
C PRO A 143 -33.60 -11.73 -10.71
N GLU A 144 -33.05 -12.25 -9.59
CA GLU A 144 -32.57 -11.41 -8.49
C GLU A 144 -31.24 -10.76 -8.87
N LYS A 145 -30.32 -11.53 -9.46
CA LYS A 145 -29.06 -11.01 -9.95
C LYS A 145 -29.25 -10.00 -11.08
N ALA A 146 -30.14 -10.29 -12.02
CA ALA A 146 -30.49 -9.38 -13.11
C ALA A 146 -31.03 -8.04 -12.58
N ARG A 147 -31.98 -8.08 -11.63
CA ARG A 147 -32.53 -6.87 -10.99
C ARG A 147 -31.48 -6.09 -10.22
N ALA A 148 -30.63 -6.77 -9.47
CA ALA A 148 -29.51 -6.13 -8.74
C ALA A 148 -28.53 -5.43 -9.69
N ALA A 149 -28.15 -6.06 -10.80
CA ALA A 149 -27.27 -5.46 -11.80
C ALA A 149 -27.93 -4.26 -12.52
N GLN A 150 -29.22 -4.33 -12.81
CA GLN A 150 -29.99 -3.23 -13.40
C GLN A 150 -30.09 -2.04 -12.43
N ALA A 151 -30.43 -2.30 -11.15
CA ALA A 151 -30.52 -1.27 -10.12
C ALA A 151 -29.16 -0.57 -9.94
N ARG A 152 -28.07 -1.34 -9.85
CA ARG A 152 -26.70 -0.82 -9.80
C ARG A 152 -26.37 0.07 -10.99
N ARG A 153 -26.69 -0.37 -12.22
CA ARG A 153 -26.46 0.42 -13.44
C ARG A 153 -27.16 1.78 -13.36
N VAL A 154 -28.42 1.81 -12.96
CA VAL A 154 -29.21 3.04 -12.83
C VAL A 154 -28.62 3.95 -11.75
N GLU A 155 -28.28 3.40 -10.60
CA GLU A 155 -27.64 4.13 -9.48
C GLU A 155 -26.33 4.78 -9.91
N LEU A 156 -25.44 4.03 -10.57
CA LEU A 156 -24.12 4.54 -10.98
C LEU A 156 -24.22 5.52 -12.16
N GLN A 157 -25.20 5.38 -13.05
CA GLN A 157 -25.49 6.38 -14.08
C GLN A 157 -25.94 7.70 -13.46
N ALA A 158 -26.83 7.66 -12.47
CA ALA A 158 -27.25 8.86 -11.75
C ALA A 158 -26.08 9.49 -10.98
N LEU A 159 -25.28 8.70 -10.25
CA LEU A 159 -24.08 9.16 -9.58
C LEU A 159 -23.11 9.87 -10.54
N CYS A 160 -22.84 9.29 -11.71
CA CYS A 160 -21.94 9.87 -12.70
C CYS A 160 -22.50 11.18 -13.26
N ALA A 161 -23.81 11.26 -13.52
CA ALA A 161 -24.47 12.49 -13.99
C ALA A 161 -24.34 13.61 -12.96
N ASP A 162 -24.59 13.33 -11.69
CA ASP A 162 -24.49 14.30 -10.58
C ASP A 162 -23.07 14.83 -10.37
N LEU A 163 -22.03 13.98 -10.59
CA LEU A 163 -20.62 14.34 -10.43
C LEU A 163 -19.98 14.88 -11.73
N GLY A 164 -20.69 14.92 -12.86
CA GLY A 164 -20.15 15.30 -14.15
C GLY A 164 -19.07 14.34 -14.67
N VAL A 165 -19.26 13.05 -14.44
CA VAL A 165 -18.40 11.93 -14.84
C VAL A 165 -19.06 11.14 -15.96
N ARG A 166 -18.28 10.61 -16.90
CA ARG A 166 -18.82 9.74 -17.96
C ARG A 166 -18.96 8.31 -17.47
N TYR A 167 -20.15 7.73 -17.63
CA TYR A 167 -20.42 6.34 -17.37
C TYR A 167 -20.25 5.50 -18.63
N LEU A 168 -19.49 4.42 -18.54
CA LEU A 168 -19.30 3.46 -19.62
C LEU A 168 -19.43 2.03 -19.10
N THR A 169 -20.19 1.21 -19.79
CA THR A 169 -20.25 -0.24 -19.58
C THR A 169 -20.09 -0.98 -20.91
N ARG A 170 -20.15 -2.30 -20.90
CA ARG A 170 -19.94 -3.13 -22.10
C ARG A 170 -20.90 -4.32 -22.12
N PRO A 171 -21.10 -4.97 -23.30
CA PRO A 171 -22.03 -6.10 -23.40
C PRO A 171 -21.63 -7.28 -22.50
N ARG A 172 -20.33 -7.63 -22.43
CA ARG A 172 -19.83 -8.79 -21.67
C ARG A 172 -18.50 -8.47 -21.00
N ASN A 173 -18.26 -9.07 -19.84
CA ASN A 173 -16.98 -8.98 -19.14
C ASN A 173 -15.97 -9.98 -19.74
N LEU A 174 -15.31 -9.60 -20.85
CA LEU A 174 -14.24 -10.35 -21.47
C LEU A 174 -12.89 -9.74 -21.05
N HIS A 175 -11.89 -10.58 -20.72
CA HIS A 175 -10.55 -10.16 -20.26
C HIS A 175 -10.54 -9.28 -19.01
N ALA A 176 -11.56 -9.41 -18.15
CA ALA A 176 -11.65 -8.72 -16.85
C ALA A 176 -11.25 -7.24 -16.93
N LYS A 177 -10.33 -6.75 -16.04
CA LYS A 177 -9.92 -5.34 -15.97
C LYS A 177 -9.24 -4.86 -17.27
N ALA A 178 -8.36 -5.65 -17.89
CA ALA A 178 -7.73 -5.28 -19.16
C ALA A 178 -8.75 -4.99 -20.26
N GLY A 179 -9.75 -5.87 -20.41
CA GLY A 179 -10.80 -5.67 -21.39
C GLY A 179 -11.68 -4.45 -21.08
N ASN A 180 -11.91 -4.13 -19.79
CA ASN A 180 -12.65 -2.95 -19.38
C ASN A 180 -11.86 -1.66 -19.69
N LEU A 181 -10.55 -1.63 -19.39
CA LEU A 181 -9.67 -0.52 -19.75
C LEU A 181 -9.58 -0.32 -21.28
N ASN A 182 -9.52 -1.41 -22.05
CA ASN A 182 -9.52 -1.34 -23.51
C ASN A 182 -10.85 -0.84 -24.06
N ASN A 183 -11.98 -1.18 -23.44
CA ASN A 183 -13.27 -0.57 -23.76
C ASN A 183 -13.26 0.94 -23.50
N GLY A 184 -12.64 1.38 -22.39
CA GLY A 184 -12.40 2.80 -22.11
C GLY A 184 -11.56 3.47 -23.19
N LEU A 185 -10.44 2.85 -23.61
CA LEU A 185 -9.57 3.36 -24.67
C LEU A 185 -10.31 3.56 -26.01
N ALA A 186 -11.23 2.68 -26.35
CA ALA A 186 -11.98 2.78 -27.60
C ALA A 186 -12.95 3.99 -27.64
N HIS A 187 -13.34 4.53 -26.48
CA HIS A 187 -14.28 5.65 -26.36
C HIS A 187 -13.63 6.96 -25.92
N ALA A 188 -12.45 6.89 -25.33
CA ALA A 188 -11.69 8.03 -24.84
C ALA A 188 -10.79 8.61 -25.95
N THR A 189 -10.36 9.86 -25.83
CA THR A 189 -9.57 10.58 -26.85
C THR A 189 -8.40 11.37 -26.27
N GLY A 190 -8.18 11.32 -24.95
CA GLY A 190 -7.09 12.06 -24.29
C GLY A 190 -5.70 11.58 -24.70
N ASP A 191 -4.73 12.48 -24.69
CA ASP A 191 -3.32 12.20 -24.98
C ASP A 191 -2.70 11.28 -23.94
N LEU A 192 -3.16 11.40 -22.69
CA LEU A 192 -2.74 10.59 -21.56
C LEU A 192 -3.94 9.91 -20.91
N VAL A 193 -3.68 8.74 -20.31
CA VAL A 193 -4.68 7.94 -19.59
C VAL A 193 -4.18 7.73 -18.16
N ALA A 194 -4.91 8.26 -17.18
CA ALA A 194 -4.70 7.94 -15.76
C ALA A 194 -5.55 6.72 -15.37
N VAL A 195 -4.96 5.74 -14.71
CA VAL A 195 -5.67 4.56 -14.21
C VAL A 195 -5.69 4.59 -12.69
N LEU A 196 -6.90 4.53 -12.11
CA LEU A 196 -7.13 4.52 -10.67
C LEU A 196 -8.08 3.35 -10.34
N ASP A 197 -7.70 2.48 -9.42
CA ASP A 197 -8.65 1.48 -8.90
C ASP A 197 -9.84 2.16 -8.21
N ALA A 198 -10.97 1.51 -8.15
CA ALA A 198 -12.22 2.05 -7.61
C ALA A 198 -12.08 2.62 -6.18
N ASP A 199 -11.19 2.04 -5.39
CA ASP A 199 -10.87 2.42 -4.02
C ASP A 199 -9.55 3.18 -3.85
N HIS A 200 -8.91 3.61 -4.95
CA HIS A 200 -7.69 4.41 -4.97
C HIS A 200 -8.01 5.87 -5.28
N VAL A 201 -8.24 6.64 -4.24
CA VAL A 201 -8.65 8.04 -4.32
C VAL A 201 -7.44 8.94 -4.59
N PRO A 202 -7.40 9.70 -5.69
CA PRO A 202 -6.29 10.58 -6.00
C PRO A 202 -6.29 11.82 -5.09
N PHE A 203 -5.08 12.25 -4.71
CA PHE A 203 -4.90 13.59 -4.16
C PHE A 203 -4.96 14.64 -5.29
N ARG A 204 -5.39 15.83 -4.92
CA ARG A 204 -5.57 16.93 -5.88
C ARG A 204 -4.33 17.23 -6.73
N SER A 205 -3.13 17.00 -6.20
CA SER A 205 -1.86 17.24 -6.89
C SER A 205 -1.42 16.13 -7.86
N PHE A 206 -2.18 15.05 -8.02
CA PHE A 206 -1.75 13.87 -8.80
C PHE A 206 -1.29 14.23 -10.22
N LEU A 207 -2.11 14.92 -11.00
CA LEU A 207 -1.76 15.29 -12.37
C LEU A 207 -0.66 16.36 -12.43
N ALA A 208 -0.70 17.36 -11.55
CA ALA A 208 0.32 18.40 -11.48
C ALA A 208 1.72 17.85 -11.19
N GLU A 209 1.82 16.74 -10.44
CA GLU A 209 3.08 16.09 -10.07
C GLU A 209 3.52 14.99 -11.07
N THR A 210 2.73 14.65 -12.07
CA THR A 210 3.02 13.55 -12.99
C THR A 210 3.09 13.95 -14.46
N VAL A 211 2.22 14.85 -14.93
CA VAL A 211 2.09 15.18 -16.35
C VAL A 211 3.38 15.76 -16.95
N GLY A 212 4.09 16.63 -16.22
CA GLY A 212 5.26 17.32 -16.73
C GLY A 212 6.42 16.42 -17.16
N TYR A 213 6.50 15.19 -16.66
CA TYR A 213 7.53 14.23 -17.11
C TYR A 213 7.35 13.82 -18.58
N PHE A 214 6.12 13.80 -19.10
CA PHE A 214 5.84 13.42 -20.48
C PHE A 214 6.32 14.45 -21.51
N ALA A 215 6.49 15.71 -21.09
CA ALA A 215 7.09 16.73 -21.94
C ALA A 215 8.61 16.58 -22.07
N GLN A 216 9.27 15.98 -21.07
CA GLN A 216 10.73 15.78 -21.06
C GLN A 216 11.19 14.62 -21.93
N ASP A 217 10.37 13.57 -22.03
CA ASP A 217 10.72 12.35 -22.75
C ASP A 217 9.56 11.90 -23.67
N PRO A 218 9.70 12.08 -25.00
CA PRO A 218 8.71 11.63 -25.97
C PRO A 218 8.48 10.10 -25.96
N LYS A 219 9.45 9.33 -25.48
CA LYS A 219 9.35 7.87 -25.34
C LYS A 219 8.84 7.43 -23.98
N LEU A 220 8.50 8.35 -23.09
CA LEU A 220 7.91 8.01 -21.80
C LEU A 220 6.47 7.52 -22.01
N PHE A 221 6.21 6.24 -21.66
CA PHE A 221 4.85 5.70 -21.70
C PHE A 221 4.18 5.69 -20.33
N LEU A 222 4.93 5.68 -19.23
CA LEU A 222 4.42 5.46 -17.89
C LEU A 222 5.06 6.42 -16.88
N VAL A 223 4.23 7.05 -16.07
CA VAL A 223 4.63 7.58 -14.75
C VAL A 223 3.86 6.81 -13.70
N GLN A 224 4.55 5.98 -12.91
CA GLN A 224 3.99 5.24 -11.79
C GLN A 224 4.22 5.97 -10.47
N THR A 225 3.23 6.00 -9.58
CA THR A 225 3.35 6.50 -8.20
C THR A 225 3.02 5.40 -7.20
N PRO A 226 3.44 5.51 -5.91
CA PRO A 226 3.18 4.47 -4.93
C PRO A 226 1.69 4.34 -4.60
N HIS A 227 1.26 3.11 -4.34
CA HIS A 227 0.00 2.86 -3.66
C HIS A 227 0.20 3.13 -2.16
N ALA A 228 -0.48 4.12 -1.62
CA ALA A 228 -0.51 4.43 -0.21
C ALA A 228 -1.86 4.01 0.37
N PHE A 229 -1.87 3.48 1.60
CA PHE A 229 -3.06 2.89 2.19
C PHE A 229 -3.45 3.56 3.49
N LEU A 230 -4.76 3.71 3.72
CA LEU A 230 -5.34 4.33 4.91
C LEU A 230 -5.56 3.33 6.04
N ASN A 231 -5.78 2.06 5.72
CA ASN A 231 -6.03 0.99 6.68
C ASN A 231 -4.84 0.02 6.77
N PRO A 232 -4.68 -0.67 7.90
CA PRO A 232 -3.70 -1.75 8.04
C PRO A 232 -4.08 -2.97 7.22
N ASP A 233 -3.09 -3.71 6.71
CA ASP A 233 -3.28 -5.09 6.30
C ASP A 233 -3.52 -6.01 7.52
N PRO A 234 -3.96 -7.27 7.35
CA PRO A 234 -4.23 -8.17 8.47
C PRO A 234 -3.01 -8.42 9.37
N ILE A 235 -1.80 -8.45 8.83
CA ILE A 235 -0.57 -8.66 9.61
C ILE A 235 -0.30 -7.43 10.48
N GLU A 236 -0.35 -6.24 9.89
CA GLU A 236 -0.18 -4.97 10.60
C GLU A 236 -1.23 -4.75 11.69
N ARG A 237 -2.49 -5.09 11.39
CA ARG A 237 -3.60 -4.94 12.36
C ARG A 237 -3.43 -5.90 13.52
N ASN A 238 -3.26 -7.20 13.22
CA ASN A 238 -3.27 -8.25 14.23
C ASN A 238 -2.04 -8.20 15.15
N LEU A 239 -0.90 -7.71 14.63
CA LEU A 239 0.31 -7.44 15.41
C LEU A 239 0.42 -6.00 15.93
N ARG A 240 -0.57 -5.12 15.65
CA ARG A 240 -0.61 -3.71 16.07
C ARG A 240 0.62 -2.90 15.64
N THR A 241 1.08 -3.10 14.42
CA THR A 241 2.30 -2.44 13.89
C THR A 241 1.99 -1.23 13.01
N PHE A 242 0.78 -1.09 12.47
CA PHE A 242 0.40 -0.08 11.47
C PHE A 242 0.81 1.36 11.80
N ALA A 243 0.63 1.80 13.05
CA ALA A 243 0.98 3.17 13.44
C ALA A 243 2.49 3.41 13.62
N ARG A 244 3.30 2.34 13.69
CA ARG A 244 4.71 2.41 14.11
C ARG A 244 5.70 1.90 13.07
N MET A 245 5.27 1.02 12.19
CA MET A 245 6.09 0.35 11.19
C MET A 245 5.58 0.69 9.79
N PRO A 246 6.46 0.94 8.82
CA PRO A 246 6.05 1.04 7.42
C PRO A 246 5.41 -0.26 6.94
N SER A 247 4.44 -0.13 6.05
CA SER A 247 3.82 -1.29 5.40
C SER A 247 4.84 -2.02 4.51
N GLU A 248 4.67 -3.34 4.34
CA GLU A 248 5.50 -4.13 3.42
C GLU A 248 5.45 -3.55 1.99
N ASN A 249 4.31 -3.04 1.58
CA ASN A 249 4.15 -2.36 0.29
C ASN A 249 5.01 -1.09 0.16
N GLU A 250 5.29 -0.37 1.27
CA GLU A 250 6.15 0.81 1.21
C GLU A 250 7.60 0.45 0.85
N MET A 251 8.10 -0.71 1.26
CA MET A 251 9.42 -1.19 0.86
C MET A 251 9.48 -1.40 -0.66
N PHE A 252 8.46 -2.06 -1.22
CA PHE A 252 8.38 -2.29 -2.66
C PHE A 252 8.38 -0.97 -3.43
N TYR A 253 7.53 -0.01 -3.06
CA TYR A 253 7.43 1.27 -3.76
C TYR A 253 8.65 2.16 -3.51
N ALA A 254 9.03 2.43 -2.28
CA ALA A 254 10.06 3.41 -1.97
C ALA A 254 11.50 2.94 -2.27
N VAL A 255 11.74 1.63 -2.38
CA VAL A 255 13.07 1.08 -2.65
C VAL A 255 13.11 0.34 -3.98
N THR A 256 12.26 -0.68 -4.15
CA THR A 256 12.35 -1.56 -5.33
C THR A 256 11.91 -0.84 -6.60
N GLN A 257 10.77 -0.17 -6.64
CA GLN A 257 10.33 0.56 -7.83
C GLN A 257 11.28 1.71 -8.19
N ALA A 258 11.82 2.42 -7.20
CA ALA A 258 12.84 3.46 -7.42
C ALA A 258 14.16 2.86 -7.94
N GLY A 259 14.51 1.65 -7.49
CA GLY A 259 15.64 0.90 -8.01
C GLY A 259 15.43 0.43 -9.45
N LEU A 260 14.26 -0.12 -9.77
CA LEU A 260 13.86 -0.52 -11.11
C LEU A 260 13.84 0.66 -12.09
N ASP A 261 13.40 1.84 -11.64
CA ASP A 261 13.37 3.07 -12.43
C ASP A 261 14.75 3.48 -12.96
N LYS A 262 15.80 3.30 -12.16
CA LYS A 262 17.18 3.54 -12.58
C LYS A 262 17.58 2.76 -13.83
N TRP A 263 17.02 1.57 -13.99
CA TRP A 263 17.32 0.64 -15.08
C TRP A 263 16.25 0.66 -16.18
N ASN A 264 15.34 1.63 -16.15
CA ASN A 264 14.17 1.66 -17.04
C ASN A 264 13.37 0.35 -17.00
N GLY A 265 13.11 -0.13 -15.80
CA GLY A 265 12.37 -1.38 -15.53
C GLY A 265 11.23 -1.20 -14.53
N SER A 266 10.94 0.06 -14.10
CA SER A 266 9.75 0.35 -13.32
C SER A 266 8.51 0.07 -14.15
N PHE A 267 7.58 -0.72 -13.63
CA PHE A 267 6.43 -1.18 -14.38
C PHE A 267 5.11 -0.66 -13.80
N PHE A 268 4.07 -0.71 -14.62
CA PHE A 268 2.71 -0.37 -14.25
C PHE A 268 2.18 -1.36 -13.20
N CYS A 269 1.62 -0.84 -12.11
CA CYS A 269 1.12 -1.62 -10.96
C CYS A 269 -0.42 -1.63 -10.88
N GLY A 270 -1.10 -1.46 -11.99
CA GLY A 270 -2.56 -1.55 -12.10
C GLY A 270 -3.32 -0.29 -11.72
N SER A 271 -2.72 0.63 -10.95
CA SER A 271 -3.35 1.86 -10.47
C SER A 271 -2.30 2.93 -10.16
N ALA A 272 -2.75 4.14 -9.80
CA ALA A 272 -1.88 5.28 -9.46
C ALA A 272 -0.85 5.59 -10.54
N ALA A 273 -1.24 5.46 -11.79
CA ALA A 273 -0.39 5.55 -12.95
C ALA A 273 -0.98 6.49 -14.00
N LEU A 274 -0.07 7.17 -14.70
CA LEU A 274 -0.38 7.97 -15.88
C LEU A 274 0.35 7.38 -17.07
N LEU A 275 -0.38 7.06 -18.14
CA LEU A 275 0.13 6.35 -19.32
C LEU A 275 -0.05 7.20 -20.58
N ARG A 276 0.88 7.11 -21.54
CA ARG A 276 0.78 7.75 -22.85
C ARG A 276 -0.10 6.91 -23.77
N ARG A 277 -1.15 7.54 -24.31
CA ARG A 277 -2.11 6.88 -25.20
C ARG A 277 -1.46 6.29 -26.44
N THR A 278 -0.60 7.06 -27.14
CA THR A 278 0.06 6.57 -28.37
C THR A 278 0.91 5.32 -28.13
N ALA A 279 1.49 5.16 -26.94
CA ALA A 279 2.21 3.94 -26.58
C ALA A 279 1.24 2.75 -26.41
N LEU A 280 0.12 2.97 -25.74
CA LEU A 280 -0.92 1.94 -25.60
C LEU A 280 -1.49 1.52 -26.95
N ASP A 281 -1.78 2.50 -27.84
CA ASP A 281 -2.29 2.21 -29.19
C ASP A 281 -1.28 1.40 -30.02
N GLU A 282 0.02 1.70 -29.93
CA GLU A 282 1.10 0.91 -30.57
C GLU A 282 1.17 -0.52 -30.01
N ALA A 283 0.86 -0.73 -28.75
CA ALA A 283 0.82 -2.05 -28.14
C ALA A 283 -0.47 -2.85 -28.46
N GLY A 284 -1.51 -2.19 -28.98
CA GLY A 284 -2.84 -2.76 -29.16
C GLY A 284 -3.71 -2.69 -27.91
N GLY A 285 -3.40 -1.77 -27.01
CA GLY A 285 -4.09 -1.51 -25.75
C GLY A 285 -3.41 -2.15 -24.54
N PHE A 286 -4.16 -2.32 -23.46
CA PHE A 286 -3.72 -3.04 -22.27
C PHE A 286 -3.69 -4.54 -22.55
N SER A 287 -2.60 -5.21 -22.16
CA SER A 287 -2.44 -6.64 -22.36
C SER A 287 -3.42 -7.43 -21.50
N GLY A 288 -3.95 -8.53 -22.00
CA GLY A 288 -4.97 -9.33 -21.31
C GLY A 288 -4.72 -10.83 -21.39
N ILE A 289 -3.47 -11.25 -21.61
CA ILE A 289 -3.08 -12.67 -21.70
C ILE A 289 -2.90 -13.25 -20.29
N THR A 290 -2.34 -12.46 -19.37
CA THR A 290 -2.14 -12.85 -17.98
C THR A 290 -3.07 -12.06 -17.05
N ILE A 291 -3.22 -12.53 -15.80
CA ILE A 291 -4.06 -11.84 -14.81
C ILE A 291 -3.36 -10.64 -14.13
N THR A 292 -2.11 -10.36 -14.48
CA THR A 292 -1.37 -9.14 -14.13
C THR A 292 -1.15 -8.32 -15.41
N GLU A 293 -2.25 -7.83 -15.96
CA GLU A 293 -2.33 -7.05 -17.20
C GLU A 293 -1.42 -5.82 -17.16
N ASP A 294 -1.21 -5.29 -15.99
CA ASP A 294 -0.41 -4.11 -15.68
C ASP A 294 1.08 -4.35 -15.95
N CYS A 295 1.67 -5.31 -15.25
CA CYS A 295 3.07 -5.68 -15.44
C CYS A 295 3.32 -6.18 -16.87
N GLU A 296 2.37 -6.94 -17.44
CA GLU A 296 2.45 -7.46 -18.80
C GLU A 296 2.46 -6.33 -19.85
N THR A 297 1.57 -5.33 -19.71
CA THR A 297 1.51 -4.15 -20.57
C THR A 297 2.84 -3.38 -20.53
N ALA A 298 3.37 -3.12 -19.33
CA ALA A 298 4.66 -2.44 -19.18
C ALA A 298 5.80 -3.24 -19.79
N PHE A 299 5.82 -4.55 -19.62
CA PHE A 299 6.80 -5.46 -20.19
C PHE A 299 6.84 -5.39 -21.73
N GLU A 300 5.68 -5.39 -22.38
CA GLU A 300 5.58 -5.28 -23.83
C GLU A 300 6.00 -3.92 -24.36
N LEU A 301 5.65 -2.84 -23.65
CA LEU A 301 6.04 -1.48 -24.04
C LEU A 301 7.54 -1.24 -23.88
N HIS A 302 8.16 -1.74 -22.82
CA HIS A 302 9.62 -1.72 -22.66
C HIS A 302 10.32 -2.50 -23.78
N ALA A 303 9.76 -3.63 -24.21
CA ALA A 303 10.31 -4.42 -25.32
C ALA A 303 10.22 -3.70 -26.68
N ARG A 304 9.31 -2.72 -26.83
CA ARG A 304 9.19 -1.82 -27.97
C ARG A 304 10.07 -0.58 -27.85
N GLY A 305 10.85 -0.45 -26.78
CA GLY A 305 11.79 0.65 -26.55
C GLY A 305 11.19 1.90 -25.93
N TRP A 306 9.98 1.80 -25.38
CA TRP A 306 9.39 2.85 -24.55
C TRP A 306 10.08 2.92 -23.18
N THR A 307 9.98 4.09 -22.50
CA THR A 307 10.58 4.34 -21.19
C THR A 307 9.51 4.52 -20.14
N SER A 308 9.86 4.25 -18.89
CA SER A 308 9.01 4.48 -17.72
C SER A 308 9.69 5.39 -16.71
N ALA A 309 8.89 5.98 -15.81
CA ALA A 309 9.34 6.79 -14.70
C ALA A 309 8.59 6.38 -13.43
N TYR A 310 9.30 6.40 -12.30
CA TYR A 310 8.72 6.22 -10.98
C TYR A 310 8.88 7.48 -10.13
N VAL A 311 7.80 7.91 -9.48
CA VAL A 311 7.76 9.09 -8.61
C VAL A 311 7.38 8.66 -7.19
N ASP A 312 8.34 8.66 -6.26
CA ASP A 312 8.12 8.26 -4.85
C ASP A 312 7.38 9.38 -4.06
N LYS A 313 6.16 9.66 -4.47
CA LYS A 313 5.23 10.56 -3.76
C LYS A 313 3.88 9.86 -3.60
N PRO A 314 3.29 9.82 -2.39
CA PRO A 314 1.97 9.22 -2.16
C PRO A 314 0.88 10.14 -2.72
N LEU A 315 0.58 9.99 -4.00
CA LEU A 315 -0.38 10.84 -4.73
C LEU A 315 -1.77 10.20 -4.83
N ILE A 316 -1.96 9.03 -4.26
CA ILE A 316 -3.26 8.38 -4.03
C ILE A 316 -3.33 7.83 -2.61
N ALA A 317 -4.55 7.61 -2.13
CA ALA A 317 -4.79 6.83 -0.91
C ALA A 317 -5.86 5.77 -1.18
N GLY A 318 -5.54 4.52 -0.87
CA GLY A 318 -6.37 3.35 -1.14
C GLY A 318 -6.67 2.53 0.11
N LEU A 319 -7.34 1.40 -0.11
CA LEU A 319 -7.68 0.42 0.92
C LEU A 319 -6.95 -0.90 0.68
N GLN A 320 -6.43 -1.50 1.77
CA GLN A 320 -5.90 -2.87 1.79
C GLN A 320 -7.02 -3.86 2.16
N PRO A 321 -6.89 -5.15 1.79
CA PRO A 321 -7.80 -6.18 2.28
C PRO A 321 -7.84 -6.22 3.80
N GLU A 322 -9.03 -6.29 4.38
CA GLU A 322 -9.23 -6.29 5.83
C GLU A 322 -9.03 -7.68 6.45
N THR A 323 -9.36 -8.77 5.72
CA THR A 323 -9.27 -10.14 6.23
C THR A 323 -8.03 -10.85 5.71
N LEU A 324 -7.51 -11.81 6.51
CA LEU A 324 -6.38 -12.64 6.10
C LEU A 324 -6.68 -13.45 4.82
N THR A 325 -7.90 -13.95 4.68
CA THR A 325 -8.33 -14.67 3.47
C THR A 325 -8.32 -13.81 2.22
N ALA A 326 -8.83 -12.58 2.31
CA ALA A 326 -8.82 -11.63 1.20
C ALA A 326 -7.38 -11.20 0.85
N PHE A 327 -6.52 -10.98 1.85
CA PHE A 327 -5.10 -10.68 1.67
C PHE A 327 -4.36 -11.81 0.93
N ILE A 328 -4.51 -13.06 1.39
CA ILE A 328 -3.91 -14.25 0.74
C ILE A 328 -4.44 -14.40 -0.70
N GLY A 329 -5.74 -14.19 -0.91
CA GLY A 329 -6.36 -14.24 -2.23
C GLY A 329 -5.76 -13.22 -3.19
N GLN A 330 -5.56 -11.98 -2.75
CA GLN A 330 -4.93 -10.92 -3.55
C GLN A 330 -3.48 -11.29 -3.91
N ARG A 331 -2.68 -11.76 -2.92
CA ARG A 331 -1.28 -12.16 -3.15
C ARG A 331 -1.17 -13.38 -4.06
N SER A 332 -2.10 -14.33 -3.94
CA SER A 332 -2.16 -15.50 -4.83
C SER A 332 -2.39 -15.11 -6.28
N ARG A 333 -3.25 -14.13 -6.55
CA ARG A 333 -3.45 -13.60 -7.92
C ARG A 333 -2.16 -12.97 -8.47
N TRP A 334 -1.48 -12.13 -7.68
CA TRP A 334 -0.23 -11.52 -8.12
C TRP A 334 0.84 -12.58 -8.41
N CYS A 335 0.99 -13.54 -7.52
CA CYS A 335 1.89 -14.68 -7.71
C CYS A 335 1.58 -15.43 -9.02
N GLN A 336 0.31 -15.80 -9.23
CA GLN A 336 -0.12 -16.50 -10.45
C GLN A 336 0.20 -15.69 -11.71
N GLY A 337 -0.14 -14.40 -11.73
CA GLY A 337 0.08 -13.55 -12.90
C GLY A 337 1.56 -13.36 -13.24
N MET A 338 2.41 -13.14 -12.23
CA MET A 338 3.85 -13.01 -12.45
C MET A 338 4.46 -14.32 -12.96
N PHE A 339 4.00 -15.49 -12.47
CA PHE A 339 4.39 -16.79 -13.01
C PHE A 339 3.85 -17.03 -14.42
N GLN A 340 2.65 -16.56 -14.74
CA GLN A 340 2.14 -16.62 -16.12
C GLN A 340 3.06 -15.87 -17.08
N ILE A 341 3.47 -14.63 -16.75
CA ILE A 341 4.41 -13.88 -17.60
C ILE A 341 5.74 -14.64 -17.72
N LEU A 342 6.27 -15.17 -16.61
CA LEU A 342 7.52 -15.94 -16.62
C LEU A 342 7.46 -17.16 -17.54
N LEU A 343 6.36 -17.91 -17.51
CA LEU A 343 6.20 -19.14 -18.29
C LEU A 343 5.80 -18.89 -19.75
N LEU A 344 4.91 -17.92 -20.00
CA LEU A 344 4.34 -17.68 -21.32
C LEU A 344 5.15 -16.68 -22.16
N LYS A 345 5.86 -15.73 -21.52
CA LYS A 345 6.58 -14.63 -22.19
C LYS A 345 8.04 -14.47 -21.76
N ASN A 346 8.60 -15.36 -21.06
CA ASN A 346 9.91 -15.40 -20.41
C ASN A 346 10.85 -14.20 -20.70
N PRO A 347 11.15 -13.33 -19.72
CA PRO A 347 11.96 -12.13 -19.93
C PRO A 347 13.35 -12.38 -20.51
N ALA A 348 13.96 -13.53 -20.17
CA ALA A 348 15.31 -13.85 -20.62
C ALA A 348 15.39 -13.93 -22.15
N PHE A 349 14.31 -14.39 -22.81
CA PHE A 349 14.24 -14.60 -24.26
C PHE A 349 13.51 -13.48 -25.00
N GLN A 350 12.89 -12.52 -24.28
CA GLN A 350 12.15 -11.43 -24.91
C GLN A 350 13.07 -10.53 -25.73
N LYS A 351 12.75 -10.39 -27.00
CA LYS A 351 13.45 -9.46 -27.91
C LYS A 351 13.08 -8.01 -27.57
N GLY A 352 14.01 -7.07 -27.82
CA GLY A 352 13.83 -5.65 -27.58
C GLY A 352 14.18 -5.17 -26.16
N LEU A 353 14.13 -6.02 -25.16
CA LEU A 353 14.59 -5.68 -23.82
C LEU A 353 16.13 -5.64 -23.74
N LYS A 354 16.67 -4.61 -23.10
CA LYS A 354 18.09 -4.54 -22.71
C LYS A 354 18.44 -5.62 -21.69
N PRO A 355 19.68 -6.13 -21.62
CA PRO A 355 20.06 -7.19 -20.66
C PRO A 355 19.69 -6.85 -19.20
N ILE A 356 19.90 -5.59 -18.80
CA ILE A 356 19.52 -5.16 -17.44
C ILE A 356 18.01 -5.14 -17.23
N GLN A 357 17.21 -4.78 -18.23
CA GLN A 357 15.75 -4.86 -18.15
C GLN A 357 15.25 -6.29 -18.05
N LYS A 358 15.91 -7.23 -18.79
CA LYS A 358 15.63 -8.68 -18.63
C LYS A 358 15.87 -9.12 -17.19
N LEU A 359 16.96 -8.67 -16.58
CA LEU A 359 17.29 -8.98 -15.18
C LEU A 359 16.26 -8.38 -14.22
N THR A 360 15.81 -7.13 -14.41
CA THR A 360 14.81 -6.49 -13.56
C THR A 360 13.46 -7.21 -13.60
N TYR A 361 12.99 -7.57 -14.79
CA TYR A 361 11.75 -8.34 -14.95
C TYR A 361 11.88 -9.76 -14.42
N LEU A 362 13.00 -10.43 -14.72
CA LEU A 362 13.27 -11.78 -14.18
C LEU A 362 13.28 -11.74 -12.64
N SER A 363 13.91 -10.75 -12.02
CA SER A 363 13.89 -10.55 -10.58
C SER A 363 12.47 -10.40 -10.05
N SER A 364 11.66 -9.51 -10.65
CA SER A 364 10.30 -9.22 -10.20
C SER A 364 9.38 -10.45 -10.31
N MET A 365 9.59 -11.30 -11.31
CA MET A 365 8.80 -12.52 -11.52
C MET A 365 9.30 -13.68 -10.64
N THR A 366 10.62 -13.91 -10.59
CA THR A 366 11.20 -15.00 -9.78
C THR A 366 11.10 -14.74 -8.29
N PHE A 367 10.97 -13.48 -7.85
CA PHE A 367 10.68 -13.15 -6.44
C PHE A 367 9.49 -13.96 -5.90
N TRP A 368 8.44 -14.16 -6.67
CA TRP A 368 7.24 -14.88 -6.25
C TRP A 368 7.46 -16.40 -6.07
N PHE A 369 8.67 -16.90 -6.32
CA PHE A 369 9.05 -18.28 -6.02
C PHE A 369 9.43 -18.50 -4.55
N PHE A 370 9.53 -17.44 -3.74
CA PHE A 370 9.89 -17.51 -2.32
C PHE A 370 9.13 -18.56 -1.49
N PRO A 371 7.86 -18.95 -1.78
CA PRO A 371 7.17 -19.97 -1.03
C PRO A 371 7.91 -21.32 -1.01
N VAL A 372 8.55 -21.70 -2.12
CA VAL A 372 9.20 -22.99 -2.22
C VAL A 372 10.43 -23.09 -1.29
N PRO A 373 11.46 -22.21 -1.39
CA PRO A 373 12.57 -22.27 -0.43
C PRO A 373 12.12 -22.02 1.01
N ARG A 374 11.07 -21.20 1.25
CA ARG A 374 10.53 -21.02 2.60
C ARG A 374 10.01 -22.32 3.20
N LEU A 375 9.27 -23.14 2.44
CA LEU A 375 8.81 -24.46 2.89
C LEU A 375 9.99 -25.42 3.08
N ILE A 376 10.99 -25.41 2.17
CA ILE A 376 12.20 -26.22 2.32
C ILE A 376 12.89 -25.89 3.65
N PHE A 377 13.16 -24.62 3.94
CA PHE A 377 13.83 -24.19 5.19
C PHE A 377 13.01 -24.47 6.44
N MET A 378 11.69 -24.46 6.33
CA MET A 378 10.79 -24.76 7.44
C MET A 378 10.82 -26.24 7.81
N PHE A 379 10.80 -27.14 6.82
CA PHE A 379 10.73 -28.59 7.06
C PHE A 379 12.10 -29.28 7.12
N ALA A 380 13.14 -28.67 6.57
CA ALA A 380 14.49 -29.25 6.54
C ALA A 380 15.00 -29.72 7.92
N PRO A 381 14.91 -28.93 9.00
CA PRO A 381 15.39 -29.39 10.31
C PRO A 381 14.63 -30.61 10.84
N LEU A 382 13.34 -30.76 10.52
CA LEU A 382 12.52 -31.88 10.95
C LEU A 382 12.96 -33.21 10.34
N LEU A 383 13.57 -33.21 9.14
CA LEU A 383 14.12 -34.38 8.51
C LEU A 383 15.27 -34.98 9.34
N HIS A 384 16.14 -34.14 9.93
CA HIS A 384 17.17 -34.61 10.83
C HIS A 384 16.60 -34.98 12.21
N ILE A 385 15.70 -34.16 12.75
CA ILE A 385 15.14 -34.35 14.09
C ILE A 385 14.35 -35.67 14.21
N PHE A 386 13.51 -35.98 13.22
CA PHE A 386 12.63 -37.17 13.27
C PHE A 386 13.21 -38.39 12.56
N PHE A 387 14.04 -38.23 11.52
CA PHE A 387 14.49 -39.30 10.64
C PHE A 387 16.01 -39.49 10.59
N ASP A 388 16.76 -38.69 11.34
CA ASP A 388 18.23 -38.65 11.38
C ASP A 388 18.90 -38.43 9.99
N LEU A 389 18.18 -37.83 9.04
CA LEU A 389 18.71 -37.55 7.72
C LEU A 389 19.78 -36.43 7.80
N LYS A 390 20.96 -36.72 7.31
CA LYS A 390 22.10 -35.77 7.32
C LYS A 390 22.09 -34.89 6.06
N ILE A 391 21.08 -34.00 5.95
CA ILE A 391 20.90 -33.11 4.78
C ILE A 391 21.91 -31.98 4.69
N PHE A 392 22.68 -31.77 5.75
CA PHE A 392 23.70 -30.74 5.88
C PHE A 392 24.85 -31.31 6.74
N VAL A 393 26.03 -31.36 6.18
CA VAL A 393 27.21 -31.94 6.86
C VAL A 393 28.17 -30.80 7.22
N ALA A 394 28.28 -30.49 8.50
CA ALA A 394 29.22 -29.49 9.00
C ALA A 394 29.44 -29.70 10.52
N SER A 395 30.64 -29.34 10.98
CA SER A 395 30.91 -29.18 12.40
C SER A 395 30.24 -27.92 12.98
N VAL A 396 30.16 -27.81 14.32
CA VAL A 396 29.66 -26.60 14.97
C VAL A 396 30.55 -25.40 14.66
N ASP A 397 31.85 -25.58 14.68
CA ASP A 397 32.82 -24.51 14.38
C ASP A 397 32.68 -23.98 12.97
N GLU A 398 32.50 -24.88 12.00
CA GLU A 398 32.21 -24.50 10.60
C GLU A 398 30.84 -23.80 10.48
N SER A 399 29.83 -24.29 11.18
CA SER A 399 28.50 -23.65 11.18
C SER A 399 28.55 -22.23 11.73
N ILE A 400 29.34 -21.98 12.78
CA ILE A 400 29.56 -20.65 13.32
C ILE A 400 30.38 -19.78 12.32
N ALA A 401 31.48 -20.35 11.80
CA ALA A 401 32.41 -19.62 10.92
C ALA A 401 31.79 -19.24 9.56
N TYR A 402 30.90 -20.06 9.03
CA TYR A 402 30.30 -19.85 7.69
C TYR A 402 28.84 -19.48 7.78
N THR A 403 27.97 -20.32 8.36
CA THR A 403 26.52 -20.11 8.35
C THR A 403 26.09 -18.95 9.24
N ALA A 404 26.51 -18.90 10.51
CA ALA A 404 26.15 -17.81 11.40
C ALA A 404 26.72 -16.47 10.90
N THR A 405 27.96 -16.47 10.40
CA THR A 405 28.58 -15.27 9.80
C THR A 405 27.79 -14.79 8.58
N TYR A 406 27.36 -15.69 7.69
CA TYR A 406 26.51 -15.38 6.54
C TYR A 406 25.18 -14.76 6.98
N ILE A 407 24.48 -15.37 7.96
CA ILE A 407 23.19 -14.88 8.46
C ILE A 407 23.33 -13.46 9.01
N VAL A 408 24.33 -13.22 9.87
CA VAL A 408 24.57 -11.89 10.48
C VAL A 408 24.86 -10.84 9.40
N ILE A 409 25.74 -11.15 8.44
CA ILE A 409 26.09 -10.22 7.36
C ILE A 409 24.89 -9.95 6.44
N ASN A 410 24.11 -10.97 6.14
CA ASN A 410 22.89 -10.79 5.34
C ASN A 410 21.86 -9.91 6.07
N LEU A 411 21.65 -10.12 7.38
CA LEU A 411 20.79 -9.24 8.20
C LEU A 411 21.32 -7.80 8.22
N MET A 412 22.63 -7.59 8.34
CA MET A 412 23.24 -6.27 8.30
C MET A 412 23.02 -5.60 6.94
N MET A 413 23.25 -6.32 5.82
CA MET A 413 23.02 -5.78 4.48
C MET A 413 21.55 -5.42 4.25
N GLN A 414 20.64 -6.30 4.64
CA GLN A 414 19.20 -6.04 4.52
C GLN A 414 18.78 -4.85 5.39
N ASN A 415 19.24 -4.76 6.63
CA ASN A 415 18.94 -3.64 7.51
C ASN A 415 19.54 -2.32 6.96
N TYR A 416 20.73 -2.37 6.34
CA TYR A 416 21.35 -1.20 5.73
C TYR A 416 20.55 -0.69 4.51
N VAL A 417 20.08 -1.59 3.65
CA VAL A 417 19.34 -1.22 2.43
C VAL A 417 17.90 -0.84 2.76
N TYR A 418 17.22 -1.59 3.64
CA TYR A 418 15.78 -1.54 3.85
C TYR A 418 15.36 -1.08 5.26
N GLY A 419 16.28 -0.87 6.22
CA GLY A 419 15.94 -0.70 7.63
C GLY A 419 15.02 0.48 7.97
N LYS A 420 14.89 1.48 7.07
CA LYS A 420 13.89 2.56 7.20
C LYS A 420 12.48 2.13 6.81
N PHE A 421 12.33 1.04 6.06
CA PHE A 421 11.09 0.58 5.47
C PHE A 421 10.60 -0.75 6.01
N ARG A 422 11.45 -1.49 6.75
CA ARG A 422 11.05 -2.75 7.37
C ARG A 422 11.83 -3.06 8.63
N TRP A 423 11.17 -3.73 9.56
CA TRP A 423 11.82 -4.24 10.76
C TRP A 423 12.46 -5.62 10.49
N PRO A 424 13.51 -6.00 11.25
CA PRO A 424 14.09 -7.33 11.16
C PRO A 424 13.05 -8.44 11.31
N PHE A 425 13.17 -9.48 10.51
CA PHE A 425 12.31 -10.68 10.46
C PHE A 425 10.83 -10.46 10.07
N VAL A 426 10.40 -9.23 9.81
CA VAL A 426 9.02 -8.98 9.41
C VAL A 426 8.73 -9.53 8.01
N SER A 427 9.65 -9.38 7.04
CA SER A 427 9.45 -9.99 5.71
C SER A 427 9.43 -11.51 5.78
N GLU A 428 10.24 -12.12 6.64
CA GLU A 428 10.21 -13.56 6.89
C GLU A 428 8.82 -14.00 7.39
N LEU A 429 8.18 -13.19 8.24
CA LEU A 429 6.81 -13.45 8.70
C LEU A 429 5.79 -13.31 7.57
N TYR A 430 5.89 -12.23 6.75
CA TYR A 430 5.03 -12.06 5.58
C TYR A 430 5.17 -13.22 4.60
N GLU A 431 6.41 -13.65 4.31
CA GLU A 431 6.69 -14.79 3.43
C GLU A 431 6.15 -16.10 4.02
N TYR A 432 6.27 -16.31 5.34
CA TYR A 432 5.74 -17.49 6.02
C TYR A 432 4.21 -17.55 5.92
N VAL A 433 3.53 -16.43 6.25
CA VAL A 433 2.05 -16.35 6.22
C VAL A 433 1.52 -16.61 4.79
N GLN A 434 2.21 -16.10 3.79
CA GLN A 434 1.81 -16.29 2.39
C GLN A 434 2.25 -17.66 1.84
N GLY A 435 3.43 -18.15 2.25
CA GLY A 435 4.12 -19.30 1.64
C GLY A 435 3.30 -20.58 1.59
N LEU A 436 2.54 -20.88 2.64
CA LEU A 436 1.68 -22.07 2.70
C LEU A 436 0.60 -22.10 1.61
N TYR A 437 0.07 -20.94 1.21
CA TYR A 437 -0.99 -20.83 0.23
C TYR A 437 -0.47 -20.53 -1.19
N LEU A 438 0.55 -19.69 -1.31
CA LEU A 438 1.11 -19.32 -2.60
C LEU A 438 1.85 -20.50 -3.28
N SER A 439 2.38 -21.45 -2.51
CA SER A 439 2.93 -22.69 -3.08
C SER A 439 1.89 -23.44 -3.94
N LYS A 440 0.64 -23.49 -3.47
CA LYS A 440 -0.47 -24.08 -4.23
C LYS A 440 -0.78 -23.27 -5.49
N ALA A 441 -0.72 -21.94 -5.40
CA ALA A 441 -0.91 -21.05 -6.55
C ALA A 441 0.17 -21.26 -7.62
N ILE A 442 1.45 -21.41 -7.22
CA ILE A 442 2.57 -21.71 -8.12
C ILE A 442 2.35 -23.05 -8.85
N VAL A 443 2.03 -24.11 -8.11
CA VAL A 443 1.78 -25.43 -8.69
C VAL A 443 0.62 -25.38 -9.68
N SER A 444 -0.45 -24.69 -9.34
CA SER A 444 -1.63 -24.50 -10.21
C SER A 444 -1.26 -23.85 -11.55
N VAL A 445 -0.43 -22.80 -11.53
CA VAL A 445 -0.01 -22.10 -12.74
C VAL A 445 0.99 -22.90 -13.57
N ILE A 446 1.92 -23.61 -12.93
CA ILE A 446 2.84 -24.51 -13.64
C ILE A 446 2.04 -25.58 -14.40
N TRP A 447 0.99 -26.13 -13.77
CA TRP A 447 0.16 -27.17 -14.38
C TRP A 447 -0.76 -26.63 -15.48
N SER A 448 -1.32 -25.44 -15.29
CA SER A 448 -2.30 -24.82 -16.21
C SER A 448 -2.08 -23.30 -16.37
N PRO A 449 -1.02 -22.86 -17.06
CA PRO A 449 -0.64 -21.45 -17.11
C PRO A 449 -1.65 -20.56 -17.84
N ARG A 450 -2.53 -21.12 -18.69
CA ARG A 450 -3.56 -20.37 -19.43
C ARG A 450 -4.94 -20.38 -18.77
N LYS A 451 -5.10 -21.03 -17.62
CA LYS A 451 -6.37 -21.12 -16.89
C LYS A 451 -6.17 -20.75 -15.42
N PRO A 452 -5.80 -19.50 -15.10
CA PRO A 452 -5.65 -19.07 -13.72
C PRO A 452 -7.01 -19.03 -13.03
N THR A 453 -7.02 -19.24 -11.71
CA THR A 453 -8.22 -18.99 -10.90
C THR A 453 -8.29 -17.51 -10.58
N PHE A 454 -9.38 -16.86 -10.97
CA PHE A 454 -9.60 -15.44 -10.73
C PHE A 454 -10.79 -15.26 -9.78
N ASN A 455 -10.50 -14.81 -8.55
CA ASN A 455 -11.51 -14.35 -7.59
C ASN A 455 -11.24 -12.89 -7.23
N VAL A 456 -12.26 -12.05 -7.30
CA VAL A 456 -12.16 -10.65 -6.88
C VAL A 456 -11.97 -10.61 -5.36
N THR A 457 -11.13 -9.70 -4.88
CA THR A 457 -10.90 -9.50 -3.45
C THR A 457 -12.00 -8.63 -2.87
N ASP A 458 -12.72 -9.13 -1.88
CA ASP A 458 -13.68 -8.34 -1.14
C ASP A 458 -12.95 -7.25 -0.34
N LYS A 459 -13.49 -6.05 -0.31
CA LYS A 459 -13.00 -4.89 0.44
C LYS A 459 -14.17 -4.23 1.18
N GLY A 460 -13.85 -3.47 2.23
CA GLY A 460 -14.86 -2.80 3.05
C GLY A 460 -15.58 -3.74 4.02
N VAL A 461 -14.98 -4.91 4.32
CA VAL A 461 -15.52 -5.85 5.31
C VAL A 461 -15.26 -5.30 6.72
N SER A 462 -16.31 -5.21 7.55
CA SER A 462 -16.20 -4.83 8.95
C SER A 462 -15.93 -6.06 9.82
N LEU A 463 -14.93 -5.96 10.69
CA LEU A 463 -14.58 -6.99 11.66
C LEU A 463 -15.03 -6.53 13.06
N ASP A 464 -16.19 -6.98 13.49
CA ASP A 464 -16.85 -6.49 14.70
C ASP A 464 -16.34 -7.18 15.98
N HIS A 465 -15.69 -8.36 15.88
CA HIS A 465 -15.17 -9.13 17.00
C HIS A 465 -13.85 -9.84 16.66
N ASP A 466 -13.11 -10.21 17.69
CA ASP A 466 -11.91 -11.03 17.54
C ASP A 466 -12.34 -12.48 17.20
N HIS A 467 -11.74 -13.08 16.16
CA HIS A 467 -12.04 -14.44 15.73
C HIS A 467 -10.83 -15.10 15.09
N ILE A 468 -10.88 -16.42 14.95
CA ILE A 468 -9.86 -17.18 14.22
C ILE A 468 -10.23 -17.19 12.74
N SER A 469 -9.29 -16.77 11.89
CA SER A 469 -9.46 -16.80 10.44
C SER A 469 -9.75 -18.20 9.92
N SER A 470 -10.64 -18.34 8.94
CA SER A 470 -10.89 -19.62 8.25
C SER A 470 -9.64 -20.20 7.57
N ALA A 471 -8.62 -19.38 7.32
CA ALA A 471 -7.34 -19.80 6.79
C ALA A 471 -6.35 -20.32 7.87
N ALA A 472 -6.73 -20.41 9.14
CA ALA A 472 -5.80 -20.65 10.24
C ALA A 472 -5.33 -22.11 10.40
N LEU A 473 -6.13 -23.10 9.99
CA LEU A 473 -5.85 -24.52 10.26
C LEU A 473 -4.43 -24.98 9.86
N PRO A 474 -3.91 -24.70 8.65
CA PRO A 474 -2.56 -25.12 8.28
C PRO A 474 -1.46 -24.53 9.19
N PHE A 475 -1.65 -23.31 9.70
CA PHE A 475 -0.70 -22.68 10.62
C PHE A 475 -0.66 -23.36 11.98
N PHE A 476 -1.80 -23.77 12.54
CA PHE A 476 -1.85 -24.53 13.78
C PHE A 476 -1.20 -25.90 13.63
N VAL A 477 -1.43 -26.59 12.50
CA VAL A 477 -0.80 -27.89 12.20
C VAL A 477 0.72 -27.77 12.14
N VAL A 478 1.23 -26.78 11.38
CA VAL A 478 2.68 -26.54 11.24
C VAL A 478 3.29 -26.13 12.59
N TYR A 479 2.64 -25.26 13.35
CA TYR A 479 3.11 -24.88 14.68
C TYR A 479 3.22 -26.09 15.60
N GLY A 480 2.20 -26.97 15.64
CA GLY A 480 2.23 -28.21 16.42
C GLY A 480 3.37 -29.15 16.01
N LEU A 481 3.61 -29.28 14.70
CA LEU A 481 4.69 -30.11 14.17
C LEU A 481 6.08 -29.54 14.56
N LEU A 482 6.28 -28.22 14.45
CA LEU A 482 7.54 -27.57 14.84
C LEU A 482 7.76 -27.62 16.35
N LEU A 483 6.69 -27.49 17.16
CA LEU A 483 6.75 -27.65 18.63
C LEU A 483 7.15 -29.09 19.02
N ALA A 484 6.54 -30.09 18.40
CA ALA A 484 6.94 -31.48 18.56
C ALA A 484 8.41 -31.69 18.15
N GLY A 485 8.85 -31.09 17.04
CA GLY A 485 10.25 -31.11 16.64
C GLY A 485 11.19 -30.51 17.67
N CYS A 486 10.84 -29.40 18.32
CA CYS A 486 11.64 -28.82 19.39
C CYS A 486 11.71 -29.75 20.61
N ALA A 487 10.59 -30.37 20.99
CA ALA A 487 10.57 -31.31 22.10
C ALA A 487 11.42 -32.56 21.84
N VAL A 488 11.32 -33.14 20.64
CA VAL A 488 12.12 -34.29 20.21
C VAL A 488 13.61 -33.94 20.12
N ALA A 489 13.95 -32.77 19.53
CA ALA A 489 15.34 -32.31 19.45
C ALA A 489 15.98 -32.14 20.84
N ALA A 490 15.24 -31.54 21.78
CA ALA A 490 15.70 -31.40 23.16
C ALA A 490 15.86 -32.75 23.87
N TRP A 491 14.89 -33.67 23.70
CA TRP A 491 14.97 -35.01 24.26
C TRP A 491 16.15 -35.80 23.70
N ARG A 492 16.35 -35.83 22.38
CA ARG A 492 17.49 -36.49 21.71
C ARG A 492 18.82 -35.94 22.20
N TYR A 493 18.95 -34.62 22.26
CA TYR A 493 20.18 -33.94 22.68
C TYR A 493 20.55 -34.26 24.15
N LEU A 494 19.56 -34.36 25.05
CA LEU A 494 19.78 -34.56 26.47
C LEU A 494 19.94 -36.03 26.88
N PHE A 495 19.27 -36.97 26.19
CA PHE A 495 19.10 -38.34 26.64
C PHE A 495 19.58 -39.40 25.65
N GLU A 496 19.75 -39.09 24.37
CA GLU A 496 20.16 -40.10 23.39
C GLU A 496 21.71 -40.18 23.31
N PRO A 497 22.31 -41.37 23.60
CA PRO A 497 23.77 -41.52 23.50
C PRO A 497 24.28 -41.34 22.07
N GLY A 498 25.39 -40.60 21.89
CA GLY A 498 26.04 -40.43 20.59
C GLY A 498 25.44 -39.34 19.72
N VAL A 499 24.42 -38.64 20.18
CA VAL A 499 23.90 -37.45 19.51
C VAL A 499 24.92 -36.30 19.52
N THR A 500 25.22 -35.75 18.37
CA THR A 500 26.24 -34.72 18.18
C THR A 500 25.68 -33.32 18.45
N ASN A 501 26.62 -32.35 18.59
CA ASN A 501 26.27 -30.93 18.67
C ASN A 501 25.52 -30.41 17.43
N LEU A 502 25.50 -31.18 16.31
CA LEU A 502 24.66 -30.88 15.15
C LEU A 502 23.18 -30.82 15.53
N MET A 503 22.70 -31.69 16.45
CA MET A 503 21.33 -31.66 16.93
C MET A 503 21.01 -30.31 17.60
N LEU A 504 21.94 -29.70 18.31
CA LEU A 504 21.77 -28.35 18.88
C LEU A 504 21.57 -27.29 17.77
N VAL A 505 22.41 -27.31 16.73
CA VAL A 505 22.31 -26.37 15.60
C VAL A 505 20.97 -26.51 14.90
N VAL A 506 20.56 -27.73 14.58
CA VAL A 506 19.29 -28.05 13.92
C VAL A 506 18.09 -27.74 14.81
N GLY A 507 18.21 -28.02 16.11
CA GLY A 507 17.20 -27.67 17.12
C GLY A 507 16.98 -26.16 17.25
N LEU A 508 18.05 -25.38 17.24
CA LEU A 508 17.98 -23.91 17.25
C LEU A 508 17.35 -23.36 15.94
N TRP A 509 17.67 -23.98 14.81
CA TRP A 509 16.99 -23.63 13.55
C TRP A 509 15.48 -23.93 13.62
N ASN A 510 15.10 -25.12 14.13
CA ASN A 510 13.70 -25.47 14.31
C ASN A 510 12.99 -24.52 15.31
N LEU A 511 13.70 -24.10 16.37
CA LEU A 511 13.19 -23.09 17.32
C LEU A 511 12.92 -21.74 16.63
N PHE A 512 13.82 -21.29 15.76
CA PHE A 512 13.58 -20.08 14.97
C PHE A 512 12.32 -20.22 14.08
N ASN A 513 12.14 -21.37 13.42
CA ASN A 513 10.93 -21.65 12.64
C ASN A 513 9.68 -21.68 13.55
N LEU A 514 9.77 -22.25 14.75
CA LEU A 514 8.67 -22.26 15.72
C LEU A 514 8.28 -20.84 16.16
N LEU A 515 9.26 -19.96 16.41
CA LEU A 515 9.00 -18.55 16.75
C LEU A 515 8.31 -17.81 15.60
N THR A 516 8.74 -18.07 14.36
CA THR A 516 8.09 -17.50 13.17
C THR A 516 6.64 -18.00 13.03
N ALA A 517 6.43 -19.30 13.19
CA ALA A 517 5.10 -19.91 13.18
C ALA A 517 4.22 -19.38 14.33
N GLY A 518 4.81 -19.16 15.51
CA GLY A 518 4.13 -18.56 16.65
C GLY A 518 3.64 -17.15 16.38
N ALA A 519 4.48 -16.30 15.81
CA ALA A 519 4.07 -14.96 15.38
C ALA A 519 2.96 -15.01 14.32
N ALA A 520 3.01 -15.99 13.40
CA ALA A 520 1.99 -16.18 12.36
C ALA A 520 0.64 -16.63 12.93
N LEU A 521 0.60 -17.41 14.02
CA LEU A 521 -0.66 -17.71 14.73
C LEU A 521 -1.33 -16.44 15.24
N GLY A 522 -0.55 -15.44 15.67
CA GLY A 522 -1.07 -14.13 16.01
C GLY A 522 -1.72 -13.39 14.82
N VAL A 523 -1.20 -13.60 13.63
CA VAL A 523 -1.82 -13.07 12.41
C VAL A 523 -3.14 -13.76 12.10
N CYS A 524 -3.24 -15.09 12.34
CA CYS A 524 -4.46 -15.87 12.15
C CYS A 524 -5.58 -15.53 13.13
N ALA A 525 -5.25 -15.00 14.31
CA ALA A 525 -6.22 -14.50 15.26
C ALA A 525 -6.59 -13.05 14.92
N GLU A 526 -7.60 -12.89 14.07
CA GLU A 526 -8.03 -11.59 13.56
C GLU A 526 -8.61 -10.73 14.68
N ARG A 527 -8.14 -9.49 14.76
CA ARG A 527 -8.64 -8.51 15.74
C ARG A 527 -9.79 -7.71 15.16
N ARG A 528 -10.75 -7.36 16.01
CA ARG A 528 -11.80 -6.40 15.64
C ARG A 528 -11.20 -5.09 15.15
N GLN A 529 -11.88 -4.45 14.23
CA GLN A 529 -11.57 -3.09 13.81
C GLN A 529 -12.09 -2.09 14.84
N LEU A 530 -11.23 -1.15 15.23
CA LEU A 530 -11.58 -0.07 16.16
C LEU A 530 -12.29 1.09 15.44
N GLU A 531 -11.93 1.34 14.19
CA GLU A 531 -12.56 2.32 13.31
C GLU A 531 -13.17 1.58 12.12
N ARG A 532 -14.45 1.78 11.87
CA ARG A 532 -15.16 1.12 10.76
C ARG A 532 -14.65 1.60 9.41
N THR A 533 -14.40 2.91 9.31
CA THR A 533 -13.78 3.53 8.14
C THR A 533 -12.45 4.17 8.53
N PRO A 534 -11.37 3.96 7.76
CA PRO A 534 -10.07 4.51 8.08
C PRO A 534 -10.09 6.03 8.02
N SER A 535 -9.40 6.65 8.99
CA SER A 535 -9.33 8.10 9.11
C SER A 535 -7.96 8.65 8.72
N LEU A 536 -7.94 9.78 8.03
CA LEU A 536 -6.74 10.54 7.69
C LEU A 536 -6.59 11.74 8.62
N ALA A 537 -5.39 11.93 9.18
CA ALA A 537 -5.08 13.13 9.94
C ALA A 537 -4.86 14.30 8.97
N VAL A 538 -5.74 15.28 9.02
CA VAL A 538 -5.71 16.49 8.18
C VAL A 538 -5.48 17.74 9.04
N ARG A 539 -5.17 18.86 8.41
CA ARG A 539 -5.14 20.18 9.07
C ARG A 539 -5.91 21.15 8.18
N ARG A 540 -7.22 21.25 8.45
CA ARG A 540 -8.13 22.06 7.63
C ARG A 540 -8.95 22.97 8.53
N ARG A 541 -9.27 24.15 8.03
CA ARG A 541 -10.25 25.04 8.66
C ARG A 541 -11.62 24.80 8.04
N ALA A 542 -12.64 24.83 8.88
CA ALA A 542 -14.03 24.73 8.46
C ALA A 542 -14.91 25.61 9.34
N LEU A 543 -16.03 26.04 8.80
CA LEU A 543 -17.09 26.69 9.55
C LEU A 543 -18.12 25.63 9.95
N MET A 544 -18.24 25.37 11.25
CA MET A 544 -19.22 24.44 11.80
C MET A 544 -20.45 25.21 12.26
N THR A 545 -21.63 24.84 11.81
CA THR A 545 -22.90 25.38 12.28
C THR A 545 -23.61 24.31 13.10
N LEU A 546 -23.83 24.59 14.41
CA LEU A 546 -24.56 23.72 15.31
C LEU A 546 -25.62 24.56 16.06
N GLY A 547 -26.88 24.10 16.10
CA GLY A 547 -27.97 24.80 16.80
C GLY A 547 -28.13 26.27 16.38
N GLY A 548 -27.87 26.58 15.10
CA GLY A 548 -27.96 27.93 14.55
C GLY A 548 -26.77 28.88 14.86
N ARG A 549 -25.72 28.37 15.54
CA ARG A 549 -24.47 29.13 15.79
C ARG A 549 -23.37 28.63 14.84
N ALA A 550 -22.68 29.56 14.21
CA ALA A 550 -21.52 29.29 13.36
C ALA A 550 -20.23 29.49 14.16
N VAL A 551 -19.34 28.50 14.12
CA VAL A 551 -18.04 28.48 14.82
C VAL A 551 -16.94 28.07 13.87
N ASP A 552 -15.84 28.82 13.88
CA ASP A 552 -14.60 28.42 13.12
C ASP A 552 -13.92 27.26 13.86
N VAL A 553 -13.66 26.17 13.18
CA VAL A 553 -13.11 24.96 13.76
C VAL A 553 -11.90 24.46 12.96
N ALA A 554 -10.98 23.81 13.67
CA ALA A 554 -9.87 23.08 13.05
C ALA A 554 -10.27 21.60 12.91
N VAL A 555 -10.34 21.10 11.67
CA VAL A 555 -10.55 19.68 11.40
C VAL A 555 -9.22 18.97 11.51
N GLU A 556 -9.12 17.96 12.39
CA GLU A 556 -7.89 17.23 12.70
C GLU A 556 -7.84 15.84 12.05
N ARG A 557 -8.99 15.15 12.01
CA ARG A 557 -9.11 13.81 11.43
C ARG A 557 -10.40 13.70 10.65
N VAL A 558 -10.37 12.98 9.55
CA VAL A 558 -11.55 12.75 8.70
C VAL A 558 -11.54 11.32 8.20
N SER A 559 -12.67 10.65 8.24
CA SER A 559 -12.98 9.40 7.57
C SER A 559 -14.14 9.58 6.59
N ALA A 560 -14.58 8.52 5.93
CA ALA A 560 -15.78 8.58 5.09
C ALA A 560 -17.08 8.80 5.89
N GLU A 561 -17.10 8.47 7.18
CA GLU A 561 -18.31 8.54 8.04
C GLU A 561 -18.28 9.64 9.08
N ALA A 562 -17.10 10.11 9.50
CA ALA A 562 -16.97 11.05 10.60
C ALA A 562 -15.74 11.94 10.48
N CYS A 563 -15.75 13.06 11.20
CA CYS A 563 -14.57 13.87 11.39
C CYS A 563 -14.41 14.31 12.87
N THR A 564 -13.17 14.61 13.23
CA THR A 564 -12.83 15.18 14.53
C THR A 564 -12.45 16.64 14.34
N VAL A 565 -13.10 17.52 15.08
CA VAL A 565 -12.84 18.96 15.04
C VAL A 565 -12.42 19.46 16.41
N ARG A 566 -11.54 20.45 16.42
CA ARG A 566 -11.08 21.14 17.62
C ARG A 566 -11.59 22.59 17.61
N LEU A 567 -12.08 23.02 18.74
CA LEU A 567 -12.60 24.38 18.95
C LEU A 567 -12.45 24.83 20.44
N PRO A 568 -12.50 26.13 20.73
CA PRO A 568 -12.54 26.61 22.11
C PRO A 568 -13.76 26.07 22.86
N ALA A 569 -13.56 25.53 24.07
CA ALA A 569 -14.64 24.92 24.87
C ALA A 569 -15.78 25.90 25.21
N ALA A 570 -15.46 27.18 25.31
CA ALA A 570 -16.43 28.26 25.57
C ALA A 570 -17.44 28.45 24.42
N MET A 571 -17.16 27.97 23.23
CA MET A 571 -18.04 28.04 22.05
C MET A 571 -19.14 26.97 22.06
N LEU A 572 -19.01 25.94 22.89
CA LEU A 572 -20.01 24.89 23.03
C LEU A 572 -21.08 25.28 24.05
N ALA A 573 -22.35 25.05 23.70
CA ALA A 573 -23.43 25.24 24.63
C ALA A 573 -23.31 24.32 25.86
N PRO A 574 -23.75 24.74 27.08
CA PRO A 574 -23.81 23.83 28.21
C PRO A 574 -24.66 22.60 27.89
N GLY A 575 -24.10 21.38 28.12
CA GLY A 575 -24.78 20.12 27.80
C GLY A 575 -24.64 19.68 26.34
N ALA A 576 -23.85 20.36 25.49
CA ALA A 576 -23.49 19.87 24.19
C ALA A 576 -22.76 18.51 24.33
N GLY A 577 -23.20 17.48 23.58
CA GLY A 577 -22.71 16.12 23.70
C GLY A 577 -23.64 15.17 24.45
N GLN A 578 -24.70 15.62 25.10
CA GLN A 578 -25.74 14.78 25.70
C GLN A 578 -26.84 14.37 24.70
N ARG A 579 -26.94 15.05 23.56
CA ARG A 579 -27.86 14.74 22.46
C ARG A 579 -27.15 14.96 21.13
N ALA A 580 -27.44 14.11 20.13
CA ALA A 580 -27.00 14.34 18.77
C ALA A 580 -27.59 15.64 18.24
N LEU A 581 -26.76 16.66 18.11
CA LEU A 581 -27.19 17.97 17.58
C LEU A 581 -26.89 18.01 16.08
N PRO A 582 -27.90 18.17 15.22
CA PRO A 582 -27.69 18.32 13.79
C PRO A 582 -27.01 19.66 13.48
N GLY A 583 -26.20 19.66 12.46
CA GLY A 583 -25.45 20.80 11.99
C GLY A 583 -24.93 20.68 10.60
N ALA A 584 -24.10 21.59 10.18
CA ALA A 584 -23.44 21.62 8.90
C ALA A 584 -21.95 21.98 9.08
N LEU A 585 -21.10 21.37 8.26
CA LEU A 585 -19.67 21.67 8.20
C LEU A 585 -19.33 22.21 6.82
N THR A 586 -19.03 23.49 6.73
CA THR A 586 -18.59 24.16 5.49
C THR A 586 -17.07 24.18 5.48
N VAL A 587 -16.47 23.45 4.55
CA VAL A 587 -15.01 23.35 4.40
C VAL A 587 -14.50 24.62 3.73
N VAL A 588 -13.45 25.24 4.29
CA VAL A 588 -12.74 26.34 3.62
C VAL A 588 -11.98 25.75 2.43
N PRO A 589 -12.27 26.16 1.20
CA PRO A 589 -11.62 25.61 0.01
C PRO A 589 -10.10 25.84 0.06
N VAL A 590 -9.31 24.90 -0.45
CA VAL A 590 -7.92 25.14 -0.77
C VAL A 590 -7.87 26.08 -1.96
N GLU A 591 -6.86 26.93 -2.04
CA GLU A 591 -6.67 27.87 -3.15
C GLU A 591 -6.84 27.18 -4.52
N GLY A 592 -7.70 27.74 -5.36
CA GLY A 592 -8.07 27.19 -6.68
C GLY A 592 -8.97 25.93 -6.63
N ALA A 593 -9.52 25.50 -5.46
CA ALA A 593 -10.54 24.46 -5.42
C ALA A 593 -11.94 25.04 -5.66
N PRO A 594 -12.83 24.28 -6.34
CA PRO A 594 -14.20 24.71 -6.50
C PRO A 594 -14.89 24.83 -5.13
N PRO A 595 -15.80 25.80 -4.95
CA PRO A 595 -16.60 25.89 -3.75
C PRO A 595 -17.45 24.61 -3.63
N ALA A 596 -17.47 24.04 -2.41
CA ALA A 596 -18.27 22.88 -2.09
C ALA A 596 -19.36 23.26 -1.09
N GLY A 597 -20.53 22.65 -1.19
CA GLY A 597 -21.62 22.83 -0.26
C GLY A 597 -21.31 22.35 1.16
N PRO A 598 -22.12 22.74 2.15
CA PRO A 598 -21.95 22.27 3.52
C PRO A 598 -22.25 20.79 3.64
N LEU A 599 -21.37 20.06 4.37
CA LEU A 599 -21.58 18.66 4.72
C LEU A 599 -22.59 18.55 5.87
N PRO A 600 -23.63 17.71 5.79
CA PRO A 600 -24.53 17.45 6.89
C PRO A 600 -23.77 16.69 7.99
N VAL A 601 -23.78 17.20 9.23
CA VAL A 601 -23.11 16.59 10.37
C VAL A 601 -24.03 16.49 11.58
N ALA A 602 -23.72 15.54 12.47
CA ALA A 602 -24.32 15.47 13.80
C ALA A 602 -23.21 15.34 14.84
N LEU A 603 -23.32 16.09 15.95
CA LEU A 603 -22.38 15.99 17.04
C LEU A 603 -22.62 14.69 17.82
N GLU A 604 -21.65 13.78 17.82
CA GLU A 604 -21.72 12.47 18.47
C GLU A 604 -21.13 12.51 19.89
N SER A 605 -19.94 13.10 20.03
CA SER A 605 -19.26 13.18 21.34
C SER A 605 -18.43 14.44 21.48
N VAL A 606 -18.19 14.83 22.73
CA VAL A 606 -17.36 15.99 23.11
C VAL A 606 -16.40 15.57 24.21
N GLU A 607 -15.11 15.70 23.95
CA GLU A 607 -14.05 15.57 24.95
C GLU A 607 -13.47 16.95 25.26
N ARG A 608 -13.52 17.38 26.54
CA ARG A 608 -12.95 18.65 26.97
C ARG A 608 -11.52 18.46 27.44
N ALA A 609 -10.60 19.25 26.91
CA ALA A 609 -9.18 19.26 27.25
C ALA A 609 -8.76 20.69 27.61
N GLY A 610 -9.00 21.10 28.89
CA GLY A 610 -8.77 22.46 29.34
C GLY A 610 -9.70 23.46 28.65
N ASP A 611 -9.14 24.52 28.05
CA ASP A 611 -9.86 25.54 27.31
C ASP A 611 -10.33 25.14 25.93
N GLU A 612 -9.92 23.95 25.45
CA GLU A 612 -10.30 23.41 24.16
C GLU A 612 -11.25 22.22 24.29
N ALA A 613 -12.03 21.98 23.26
CA ALA A 613 -12.88 20.82 23.13
C ALA A 613 -12.58 20.13 21.81
N VAL A 614 -12.51 18.80 21.86
CA VAL A 614 -12.42 17.92 20.70
C VAL A 614 -13.79 17.29 20.50
N CYS A 615 -14.40 17.57 19.36
CA CYS A 615 -15.73 17.08 19.01
C CYS A 615 -15.63 16.05 17.89
N ARG A 616 -16.32 14.92 18.06
CA ARG A 616 -16.54 13.96 17.00
C ARG A 616 -17.88 14.29 16.33
N LEU A 617 -17.82 14.52 15.02
CA LEU A 617 -18.96 14.77 14.16
C LEU A 617 -19.14 13.58 13.23
N VAL A 618 -20.35 13.04 13.14
CA VAL A 618 -20.71 11.98 12.18
C VAL A 618 -21.42 12.64 11.01
N PHE A 619 -21.07 12.24 9.79
CA PHE A 619 -21.74 12.72 8.60
C PHE A 619 -23.14 12.11 8.49
N GLY A 620 -24.12 12.92 8.12
CA GLY A 620 -25.46 12.46 7.76
C GLY A 620 -25.45 11.71 6.43
N ARG A 621 -26.64 11.41 5.89
CA ARG A 621 -26.75 10.80 4.55
C ARG A 621 -26.17 11.75 3.51
N LEU A 622 -25.07 11.36 2.88
CA LEU A 622 -24.40 12.15 1.85
C LEU A 622 -25.12 11.97 0.50
N ARG A 623 -25.36 13.07 -0.18
CA ARG A 623 -25.78 13.09 -1.58
C ARG A 623 -24.51 13.02 -2.47
N PRO A 624 -24.61 12.64 -3.74
CA PRO A 624 -23.46 12.62 -4.65
C PRO A 624 -22.61 13.90 -4.64
N GLN A 625 -23.25 15.07 -4.59
CA GLN A 625 -22.58 16.38 -4.55
C GLN A 625 -21.79 16.64 -3.26
N ASP A 626 -22.20 16.05 -2.14
CA ASP A 626 -21.55 16.21 -0.83
C ASP A 626 -20.18 15.52 -0.83
N TYR A 627 -19.99 14.46 -1.67
CA TYR A 627 -18.69 13.80 -1.84
C TYR A 627 -17.62 14.73 -2.39
N THR A 628 -18.00 15.78 -3.14
CA THR A 628 -17.06 16.83 -3.59
C THR A 628 -16.44 17.56 -2.39
N ALA A 629 -17.24 17.94 -1.40
CA ALA A 629 -16.74 18.58 -0.18
C ALA A 629 -15.90 17.63 0.65
N LEU A 630 -16.36 16.40 0.84
CA LEU A 630 -15.66 15.38 1.61
C LEU A 630 -14.32 14.98 0.96
N ALA A 631 -14.28 14.80 -0.35
CA ALA A 631 -13.05 14.52 -1.10
C ALA A 631 -12.05 15.68 -0.99
N GLY A 632 -12.51 16.93 -1.10
CA GLY A 632 -11.67 18.12 -0.89
C GLY A 632 -11.11 18.20 0.53
N LEU A 633 -11.86 17.77 1.54
CA LEU A 633 -11.43 17.74 2.92
C LEU A 633 -10.37 16.65 3.18
N MET A 634 -10.57 15.43 2.67
CA MET A 634 -9.67 14.30 2.87
C MET A 634 -8.46 14.33 1.93
N TYR A 635 -8.69 14.56 0.65
CA TYR A 635 -7.69 14.35 -0.41
C TYR A 635 -7.23 15.65 -1.10
N GLY A 636 -7.55 16.78 -0.53
CA GLY A 636 -7.11 18.09 -1.03
C GLY A 636 -5.59 18.32 -0.95
N ASP A 637 -4.86 17.53 -0.13
CA ASP A 637 -3.42 17.71 0.08
C ASP A 637 -2.74 16.38 0.42
N ALA A 638 -1.78 15.98 -0.40
CA ALA A 638 -1.00 14.75 -0.23
C ALA A 638 -0.02 14.80 0.96
N GLU A 639 0.27 15.99 1.50
CA GLU A 639 1.24 16.17 2.59
C GLU A 639 0.79 15.48 3.89
N ALA A 640 -0.52 15.33 4.11
CA ALA A 640 -1.07 14.58 5.24
C ALA A 640 -0.62 13.11 5.18
N MET A 641 -0.76 12.46 4.02
CA MET A 641 -0.32 11.07 3.80
C MET A 641 1.20 10.95 3.86
N ARG A 642 1.93 11.89 3.25
CA ARG A 642 3.39 11.92 3.30
C ARG A 642 3.90 12.01 4.75
N ARG A 643 3.34 12.90 5.58
CA ARG A 643 3.68 13.01 7.00
C ARG A 643 3.38 11.72 7.77
N PHE A 644 2.25 11.07 7.48
CA PHE A 644 1.90 9.79 8.07
C PHE A 644 2.96 8.73 7.75
N GLN A 645 3.34 8.56 6.48
CA GLN A 645 4.39 7.62 6.07
C GLN A 645 5.75 7.94 6.70
N LEU A 646 6.18 9.21 6.68
CA LEU A 646 7.47 9.62 7.25
C LEU A 646 7.57 9.35 8.76
N ARG A 647 6.47 9.46 9.52
CA ARG A 647 6.44 9.12 10.95
C ARG A 647 6.70 7.63 11.19
N ARG A 648 6.26 6.77 10.28
CA ARG A 648 6.42 5.31 10.35
C ARG A 648 7.80 4.86 9.88
N ARG A 649 8.43 5.57 8.95
CA ARG A 649 9.75 5.25 8.35
C ARG A 649 10.90 5.49 9.34
N ARG A 650 10.83 4.84 10.49
CA ARG A 650 11.88 4.89 11.51
C ARG A 650 12.74 3.65 11.43
N HIS A 651 14.06 3.86 11.35
CA HIS A 651 14.99 2.76 11.42
C HIS A 651 14.85 2.02 12.75
N LYS A 652 14.70 0.70 12.70
CA LYS A 652 14.71 -0.17 13.87
C LYS A 652 16.02 -0.95 13.87
N ASP A 653 16.73 -0.88 14.97
CA ASP A 653 17.98 -1.63 15.12
C ASP A 653 17.70 -3.15 15.17
N ILE A 654 18.73 -3.93 14.80
CA ILE A 654 18.60 -5.39 14.69
C ILE A 654 18.27 -6.02 16.05
N LEU A 655 18.83 -5.52 17.15
CA LEU A 655 18.66 -6.14 18.47
C LEU A 655 17.22 -5.95 18.97
N THR A 656 16.71 -4.72 18.96
CA THR A 656 15.33 -4.45 19.40
C THR A 656 14.30 -5.07 18.46
N GLY A 657 14.60 -5.14 17.16
CA GLY A 657 13.76 -5.83 16.18
C GLY A 657 13.70 -7.34 16.44
N THR A 658 14.84 -7.97 16.71
CA THR A 658 14.92 -9.39 17.07
C THR A 658 14.19 -9.68 18.37
N ALA A 659 14.39 -8.87 19.42
CA ALA A 659 13.69 -9.03 20.69
C ALA A 659 12.17 -8.93 20.52
N GLN A 660 11.68 -8.00 19.72
CA GLN A 660 10.25 -7.87 19.39
C GLN A 660 9.72 -9.10 18.66
N PHE A 661 10.47 -9.62 17.68
CA PHE A 661 10.08 -10.81 16.94
C PHE A 661 10.02 -12.06 17.84
N VAL A 662 11.02 -12.26 18.70
CA VAL A 662 11.03 -13.34 19.69
C VAL A 662 9.83 -13.22 20.64
N TRP A 663 9.54 -12.00 21.11
CA TRP A 663 8.35 -11.75 21.93
C TRP A 663 7.06 -12.16 21.25
N TRP A 664 6.88 -11.82 19.97
CA TRP A 664 5.72 -12.27 19.20
C TRP A 664 5.65 -13.80 19.09
N GLY A 665 6.79 -14.46 18.88
CA GLY A 665 6.87 -15.92 18.80
C GLY A 665 6.31 -16.63 20.04
N PHE A 666 6.39 -16.01 21.22
CA PHE A 666 5.86 -16.54 22.48
C PHE A 666 4.46 -16.00 22.84
N SER A 667 4.24 -14.71 22.67
CA SER A 667 3.00 -14.06 23.12
C SER A 667 1.81 -14.34 22.20
N GLU A 668 2.03 -14.42 20.89
CA GLU A 668 0.94 -14.51 19.92
C GLU A 668 0.29 -15.91 19.85
N PRO A 669 1.00 -17.05 20.04
CA PRO A 669 0.35 -18.36 20.19
C PRO A 669 -0.62 -18.39 21.37
N VAL A 670 -0.24 -17.79 22.51
CA VAL A 670 -1.09 -17.70 23.70
C VAL A 670 -2.36 -16.90 23.39
N ARG A 671 -2.23 -15.80 22.65
CA ARG A 671 -3.37 -15.00 22.22
C ARG A 671 -4.27 -15.78 21.25
N ALA A 672 -3.68 -16.41 20.24
CA ALA A 672 -4.44 -17.21 19.27
C ALA A 672 -5.22 -18.35 19.96
N LEU A 673 -4.58 -19.05 20.93
CA LEU A 673 -5.25 -20.09 21.70
C LEU A 673 -6.40 -19.53 22.56
N ARG A 674 -6.22 -18.36 23.18
CA ARG A 674 -7.31 -17.71 23.94
C ARG A 674 -8.49 -17.37 23.04
N VAL A 675 -8.26 -16.81 21.84
CA VAL A 675 -9.33 -16.50 20.88
C VAL A 675 -10.02 -17.80 20.43
N LEU A 676 -9.25 -18.85 20.14
CA LEU A 676 -9.79 -20.15 19.75
C LEU A 676 -10.67 -20.77 20.86
N LEU A 677 -10.24 -20.71 22.13
CA LEU A 677 -10.96 -21.29 23.26
C LEU A 677 -12.16 -20.44 23.70
N ALA A 678 -12.11 -19.12 23.49
CA ALA A 678 -13.25 -18.25 23.75
C ALA A 678 -14.45 -18.58 22.83
N GLY A 679 -14.19 -19.32 21.74
CA GLY A 679 -15.16 -19.59 20.71
C GLY A 679 -15.56 -18.32 19.97
N ASP A 680 -16.30 -18.47 18.88
CA ASP A 680 -17.10 -17.38 18.34
C ASP A 680 -18.24 -17.11 19.34
N ALA A 681 -17.91 -16.49 20.46
CA ALA A 681 -18.92 -15.78 21.22
C ALA A 681 -19.43 -14.68 20.26
N ARG A 682 -20.36 -15.07 19.40
CA ARG A 682 -21.18 -14.09 18.69
C ARG A 682 -21.72 -13.23 19.82
N PRO A 683 -21.47 -11.90 19.82
CA PRO A 683 -22.32 -11.06 20.61
C PRO A 683 -23.72 -11.46 20.17
N VAL A 684 -24.59 -11.82 21.10
CA VAL A 684 -26.03 -11.85 20.84
C VAL A 684 -26.26 -10.60 20.04
N PRO A 685 -26.80 -10.68 18.79
CA PRO A 685 -27.03 -9.48 18.03
C PRO A 685 -27.83 -8.61 19.01
N ASP A 686 -27.22 -7.51 19.41
CA ASP A 686 -27.97 -6.50 20.13
C ASP A 686 -29.00 -6.08 19.08
N GLU A 687 -30.21 -6.67 19.16
CA GLU A 687 -31.31 -6.31 18.28
C GLU A 687 -31.57 -4.81 18.38
N THR A 688 -31.11 -4.18 19.48
CA THR A 688 -31.01 -2.74 19.63
C THR A 688 -29.85 -2.11 18.87
N ALA A 689 -28.76 -2.84 18.52
CA ALA A 689 -27.65 -2.32 17.73
C ALA A 689 -27.85 -2.49 16.21
N ALA A 690 -28.64 -3.45 15.75
CA ALA A 690 -29.09 -3.56 14.36
C ALA A 690 -30.10 -2.45 14.00
N ASP A 691 -30.93 -2.03 14.96
CA ASP A 691 -31.79 -0.84 14.86
C ASP A 691 -31.07 0.46 15.26
N ALA A 692 -29.90 0.40 15.89
CA ALA A 692 -29.04 1.53 16.19
C ALA A 692 -28.05 1.89 15.06
N ARG A 693 -28.32 1.55 13.80
CA ARG A 693 -28.08 2.59 12.80
C ARG A 693 -29.01 3.72 13.21
N PRO A 694 -28.52 4.93 13.57
CA PRO A 694 -29.39 6.07 13.55
C PRO A 694 -29.82 6.18 12.10
N VAL A 695 -30.99 5.60 11.78
CA VAL A 695 -31.81 6.06 10.68
C VAL A 695 -32.17 7.47 11.09
N TYR A 696 -31.23 8.37 10.92
CA TYR A 696 -31.53 9.75 10.82
C TYR A 696 -32.25 9.87 9.47
N ASP A 697 -33.53 9.48 9.45
CA ASP A 697 -34.47 10.06 8.55
C ASP A 697 -34.42 11.55 8.86
N ALA A 698 -33.61 12.26 8.11
CA ALA A 698 -33.81 13.71 8.00
C ALA A 698 -35.30 13.83 7.69
N PRO A 699 -36.09 14.51 8.54
CA PRO A 699 -37.50 14.68 8.23
C PRO A 699 -37.57 15.11 6.78
N ALA A 700 -38.36 14.38 5.99
CA ALA A 700 -38.58 14.63 4.55
C ALA A 700 -38.74 16.14 4.48
N ALA A 701 -37.87 16.82 3.73
CA ALA A 701 -37.67 18.26 3.74
C ALA A 701 -38.98 18.98 4.00
N ALA A 702 -39.32 19.17 5.27
CA ALA A 702 -40.26 20.16 5.64
C ALA A 702 -39.62 21.45 5.15
N ALA A 703 -40.20 22.01 4.11
CA ALA A 703 -39.74 23.22 3.47
C ALA A 703 -39.32 24.16 4.62
N LEU A 704 -38.00 24.37 4.73
CA LEU A 704 -37.50 25.42 5.61
C LEU A 704 -38.26 26.65 5.19
N PRO A 705 -38.97 27.36 6.12
CA PRO A 705 -39.64 28.59 5.77
C PRO A 705 -38.57 29.43 5.07
N GLU A 706 -38.90 29.96 3.89
CA GLU A 706 -38.07 30.92 3.17
C GLU A 706 -37.78 32.05 4.11
N MET A 707 -36.68 32.01 4.81
CA MET A 707 -36.16 33.15 5.49
C MET A 707 -35.66 34.12 4.42
N PRO A 708 -36.12 35.36 4.41
CA PRO A 708 -35.64 36.36 3.47
C PRO A 708 -34.12 36.42 3.57
N LEU A 709 -33.47 36.18 2.45
CA LEU A 709 -32.02 36.34 2.30
C LEU A 709 -31.69 37.77 2.75
N SER A 710 -31.10 37.91 3.91
CA SER A 710 -30.43 39.13 4.32
C SER A 710 -29.34 39.39 3.25
N PRO A 711 -29.24 40.57 2.65
CA PRO A 711 -28.33 40.84 1.58
C PRO A 711 -26.89 40.50 2.01
N ASN A 712 -26.26 39.69 1.24
CA ASN A 712 -24.90 39.15 1.41
C ASN A 712 -23.94 40.33 1.66
N PRO A 713 -23.26 40.43 2.81
CA PRO A 713 -22.37 41.57 3.11
C PRO A 713 -21.14 41.62 2.16
N VAL A 714 -20.91 40.63 1.31
CA VAL A 714 -19.84 40.60 0.31
C VAL A 714 -20.20 41.40 -0.94
N ALA A 715 -21.49 41.68 -1.20
CA ALA A 715 -21.92 42.46 -2.38
C ALA A 715 -21.84 43.99 -2.16
N SER A 716 -21.66 44.46 -0.92
CA SER A 716 -21.62 45.90 -0.62
C SER A 716 -20.22 46.53 -0.70
N VAL A 717 -19.15 45.74 -0.90
CA VAL A 717 -17.79 46.30 -1.04
C VAL A 717 -17.40 46.57 -2.52
N ALA A 718 -18.16 46.04 -3.48
CA ALA A 718 -17.86 46.20 -4.91
C ALA A 718 -18.52 47.43 -5.57
N ALA A 719 -19.33 48.23 -4.84
CA ALA A 719 -20.10 49.34 -5.41
C ALA A 719 -19.55 50.74 -5.07
N GLY A 720 -18.27 50.87 -4.70
CA GLY A 720 -17.75 52.16 -4.21
C GLY A 720 -16.34 52.54 -4.69
N ALA A 721 -15.89 52.11 -5.88
CA ALA A 721 -14.65 52.65 -6.46
C ALA A 721 -14.94 53.54 -7.68
N PRO A 722 -14.51 54.83 -7.67
CA PRO A 722 -14.68 55.69 -8.80
C PRO A 722 -13.76 55.26 -9.94
N ALA A 723 -14.31 55.36 -11.18
CA ALA A 723 -13.61 55.12 -12.40
C ALA A 723 -12.40 56.07 -12.55
N VAL A 724 -11.17 55.54 -12.57
CA VAL A 724 -9.96 56.22 -12.95
C VAL A 724 -9.65 55.86 -14.41
N ARG A 725 -9.59 56.88 -15.26
CA ARG A 725 -9.16 56.81 -16.67
C ARG A 725 -7.69 56.37 -16.76
N PRO A 726 -7.29 55.68 -17.82
CA PRO A 726 -5.92 55.28 -17.99
C PRO A 726 -5.06 56.49 -18.40
N ALA A 727 -3.99 56.74 -17.67
CA ALA A 727 -2.88 57.58 -18.09
C ALA A 727 -1.74 56.70 -18.57
N SER A 728 -1.27 57.01 -19.77
CA SER A 728 -0.11 56.43 -20.43
C SER A 728 1.20 56.87 -19.79
N GLY A 729 2.18 55.94 -19.67
CA GLY A 729 3.60 56.34 -19.67
C GLY A 729 4.46 55.65 -18.60
N ALA A 730 5.52 54.98 -19.14
CA ALA A 730 6.84 54.68 -18.59
C ALA A 730 6.92 53.59 -17.48
N GLY A 731 7.63 52.46 -17.80
CA GLY A 731 8.24 51.53 -16.85
C GLY A 731 9.55 52.12 -16.25
N PRO A 732 10.43 51.30 -15.65
CA PRO A 732 10.31 49.97 -15.09
C PRO A 732 10.65 49.95 -13.59
N ASP A 733 10.72 48.76 -12.99
CA ASP A 733 11.25 48.39 -11.65
C ASP A 733 10.20 48.00 -10.60
N GLY A 734 10.25 46.75 -10.26
CA GLY A 734 9.39 46.26 -9.20
C GLY A 734 9.65 44.81 -8.76
N ASP A 735 10.88 44.51 -8.36
CA ASP A 735 11.22 43.31 -7.57
C ASP A 735 10.78 43.49 -6.09
N GLY A 736 9.56 43.16 -5.76
CA GLY A 736 9.09 43.19 -4.40
C GLY A 736 8.56 41.85 -3.84
N ALA A 737 8.17 40.95 -4.73
CA ALA A 737 7.60 39.65 -4.32
C ALA A 737 8.64 38.50 -4.24
N GLY A 738 9.83 38.69 -4.77
CA GLY A 738 10.90 37.69 -4.72
C GLY A 738 11.75 37.77 -3.46
N ASP A 739 11.82 38.91 -2.82
CA ASP A 739 12.76 39.13 -1.71
C ASP A 739 12.29 38.53 -0.38
N TRP A 740 11.01 38.56 -0.07
CA TRP A 740 10.53 37.95 1.16
C TRP A 740 10.52 36.43 1.11
N VAL A 741 10.36 35.81 -0.09
CA VAL A 741 10.48 34.35 -0.27
C VAL A 741 11.93 33.92 -0.09
N ARG A 742 12.90 34.70 -0.59
CA ARG A 742 14.32 34.45 -0.32
C ARG A 742 14.65 34.64 1.15
N GLN A 743 14.18 35.67 1.81
CA GLN A 743 14.37 35.86 3.25
C GLN A 743 13.77 34.73 4.10
N MET A 744 12.61 34.20 3.74
CA MET A 744 12.01 33.06 4.43
C MET A 744 12.82 31.76 4.22
N LEU A 745 13.34 31.53 3.02
CA LEU A 745 14.18 30.36 2.70
C LEU A 745 15.54 30.44 3.41
N ASP A 746 16.11 31.63 3.54
CA ASP A 746 17.37 31.84 4.26
C ASP A 746 17.19 31.68 5.78
N LEU A 747 16.09 32.16 6.36
CA LEU A 747 15.74 31.92 7.76
C LEU A 747 15.47 30.45 8.10
N GLU A 748 14.90 29.69 7.17
CA GLU A 748 14.65 28.25 7.35
C GLU A 748 15.94 27.43 7.21
N ASN A 749 16.83 27.83 6.33
CA ASN A 749 18.17 27.26 6.20
C ASN A 749 19.06 27.56 7.43
N GLU A 750 19.01 28.77 7.98
CA GLU A 750 19.72 29.10 9.22
C GLU A 750 19.19 28.28 10.41
N ARG A 751 17.87 28.10 10.52
CA ARG A 751 17.26 27.23 11.55
C ARG A 751 17.68 25.77 11.43
N LEU A 752 17.82 25.26 10.21
CA LEU A 752 18.28 23.88 9.95
C LEU A 752 19.76 23.72 10.28
N LEU A 753 20.58 24.72 9.96
CA LEU A 753 22.01 24.75 10.30
C LEU A 753 22.23 24.86 11.82
N ASP A 754 21.43 25.62 12.50
CA ASP A 754 21.49 25.76 13.97
C ASP A 754 21.02 24.47 14.68
N ALA A 755 20.00 23.81 14.15
CA ALA A 755 19.57 22.51 14.64
C ALA A 755 20.63 21.41 14.42
N GLN A 756 21.39 21.48 13.33
CA GLN A 756 22.52 20.59 13.07
C GLN A 756 23.72 20.90 13.98
N ARG A 757 24.01 22.17 14.27
CA ARG A 757 25.04 22.58 15.20
C ARG A 757 24.74 22.12 16.65
N ARG A 758 23.51 22.28 17.11
CA ARG A 758 23.04 21.83 18.45
C ARG A 758 23.12 20.30 18.62
N ARG A 759 22.96 19.52 17.54
CA ARG A 759 23.15 18.05 17.57
C ARG A 759 24.61 17.61 17.62
N ARG A 760 25.55 18.48 17.23
CA ARG A 760 27.01 18.21 17.31
C ARG A 760 27.64 18.57 18.65
N THR A 761 26.95 19.33 19.51
CA THR A 761 27.48 19.83 20.78
C THR A 761 26.81 19.22 22.02
N SER A 762 25.93 18.22 21.87
CA SER A 762 25.39 17.44 22.99
C SER A 762 26.30 16.23 23.23
N PRO A 763 27.00 16.10 24.35
CA PRO A 763 27.72 14.89 24.70
C PRO A 763 26.73 13.83 25.17
N ILE A 764 26.82 12.65 24.54
CA ILE A 764 26.32 11.27 24.83
C ILE A 764 24.99 11.14 25.49
#